data_c0bfe310e33bb5cc3da3792c81e61dd2
#
_entry.id   c0bfe310e33bb5cc3da3792c81e61dd2
#
_cell.length_a   1.000
_cell.length_b   1.000
_cell.length_c   1.000
_cell.angle_alpha   90.00
_cell.angle_beta   90.00
_cell.angle_gamma   90.00
#
_symmetry.space_group_name_H-M   'P 1'
#
loop_
_entity.id
_entity.type
_entity.pdbx_description
1 polymer ?
#
loop_
_entity_poly.entity_id
_entity_poly.type
_entity_poly.pdbx_seq_one_letter_code
_entity_poly.pdbx_strand_id
1 'polypeptide(L)'
;MPINKGGTAKIDFSSFMDEKFFYLFKEVIHMSEQPLPSKYNPQEVEKNRYQFWLDGKYFEAKSDSEKEPYSIVIPPPNVTGKLHLGHAWDTTMQDTIARMKRMQGYDVLWLPGMDHAGIATQAKVEEKLREEGKSRYELGREKFLEQVWDWKEEYATFIRKQWAKLGLGLDYSRERFTMDEGLSDAVKEVFVRLYEKGLIYRGEYIINWDPQTKTALSDIEVIYEEVKGHFYHMRYPIKDSDETIEIATTRPETMLGDTAVAVHPDDERYQHLIGKTVILPIAGREIKIVADDYVDMAFGSGAVKITPAHDPNDFEIGNRHQLERVLVMNEDGTMNENAGKYEGMDRFECRKQIVKDLQDMGVLFKIEEHVHQVGHSERSGAVVEPYLSTQWFVKMQPLAEAAINMQQGEEKVNFVPERFERTYMHWMENIRDWCISRQLWWGHRIPAWYHKETGEVYVGKEAPKDIENWEQDEDVLDTWFSSALWPFSTMGWPDESAEDYKRYFPTDVLVTGYDIIFFWVARMIFQSKQFTGKRPFKDVLIHGLIRDSEGRKMSKSLGNGVDPMDVIDKYGADSLRYFLLTGSTPGQDLRFYWEKVESTWNFANKVWNASRFALMNMEGFTYDDIDLTGDLSLADKWILTRLNETIEQVTKNTNKYEFGEAGRYLYNFIWDELCDWYIEMAKLPLYGDDEAQKQTTRSVLAYVFDMTMRMLHPFMPFITEEIWQKLPHNGESITVASWPEVNVQFHDEQAAKEMKRLVAIIKAVRNIRAEVDTPMSKEIHLMIQAETDAIQAELEDERLYLERFCNPSQLDIGTNLDIPEQAMSAVVTGAQVYLPLEGLIDFDKEIARLEKELEKWTKEVERVQKKLSNKGFVEKAPEAVVEKERQKEIDYLDKQRKVQERLAELKA
;
A
#
# COMPACT_ATOMS: atom_id res chain seq x y z
N MET A 1 0.82 53.63 21.17
CA MET A 1 0.12 54.53 20.21
C MET A 1 -0.72 53.68 19.29
N PRO A 2 -1.92 54.08 18.88
CA PRO A 2 -3.04 53.16 18.71
C PRO A 2 -3.19 52.59 17.32
N ILE A 3 -3.72 51.37 17.30
CA ILE A 3 -4.32 50.59 16.24
C ILE A 3 -5.37 51.41 15.47
N ASN A 4 -5.31 51.45 14.16
CA ASN A 4 -6.38 52.00 13.35
C ASN A 4 -7.11 50.90 12.58
N LYS A 5 -8.42 50.81 12.91
CA LYS A 5 -9.40 49.90 12.31
C LYS A 5 -9.87 50.42 10.96
N GLY A 6 -10.15 49.51 10.03
CA GLY A 6 -11.30 49.66 9.15
C GLY A 6 -11.00 49.98 7.69
N GLY A 7 -11.34 49.06 6.84
CA GLY A 7 -11.47 49.28 5.39
C GLY A 7 -11.72 47.99 4.63
N THR A 8 -12.90 47.35 4.84
CA THR A 8 -13.39 46.32 3.93
C THR A 8 -13.77 46.93 2.58
N ALA A 9 -12.90 46.86 1.62
CA ALA A 9 -13.28 47.09 0.21
C ALA A 9 -14.01 45.84 -0.29
N LYS A 10 -15.32 45.91 -0.38
CA LYS A 10 -16.13 44.98 -1.16
C LYS A 10 -15.78 45.20 -2.63
N ILE A 11 -15.01 44.26 -3.18
CA ILE A 11 -14.83 44.16 -4.64
C ILE A 11 -16.09 43.46 -5.14
N ASP A 12 -16.86 44.17 -5.97
CA ASP A 12 -18.05 43.66 -6.63
C ASP A 12 -17.60 42.77 -7.81
N PHE A 13 -17.71 41.44 -7.62
CA PHE A 13 -17.31 40.44 -8.60
C PHE A 13 -18.36 40.14 -9.68
N SER A 14 -19.50 40.87 -9.70
CA SER A 14 -20.62 40.52 -10.58
C SER A 14 -20.42 40.88 -12.05
N SER A 15 -19.46 41.75 -12.39
CA SER A 15 -19.25 42.19 -13.79
C SER A 15 -18.12 41.47 -14.53
N PHE A 16 -17.35 40.59 -13.82
CA PHE A 16 -16.22 39.85 -14.43
C PHE A 16 -16.51 38.36 -14.69
N MET A 17 -17.64 37.83 -14.17
CA MET A 17 -17.96 36.42 -14.31
C MET A 17 -18.57 36.02 -15.66
N ASP A 18 -19.28 36.93 -16.35
CA ASP A 18 -20.04 36.55 -17.56
C ASP A 18 -19.18 36.28 -18.83
N GLU A 19 -18.09 36.99 -19.04
CA GLU A 19 -17.28 36.78 -20.25
C GLU A 19 -16.32 35.59 -20.15
N LYS A 20 -15.75 35.31 -18.96
CA LYS A 20 -14.88 34.14 -18.76
C LYS A 20 -15.67 32.83 -18.74
N PHE A 21 -16.88 32.86 -18.20
CA PHE A 21 -17.78 31.69 -18.20
C PHE A 21 -18.23 31.36 -19.63
N PHE A 22 -18.51 32.38 -20.45
CA PHE A 22 -18.90 32.21 -21.86
C PHE A 22 -17.73 31.73 -22.74
N TYR A 23 -16.50 32.14 -22.44
CA TYR A 23 -15.30 31.63 -23.11
C TYR A 23 -14.94 30.20 -22.71
N LEU A 24 -15.02 29.86 -21.43
CA LEU A 24 -14.84 28.49 -20.95
C LEU A 24 -15.92 27.53 -21.49
N PHE A 25 -17.19 27.97 -21.53
CA PHE A 25 -18.27 27.18 -22.11
C PHE A 25 -18.09 26.96 -23.62
N LYS A 26 -17.59 27.96 -24.35
CA LYS A 26 -17.24 27.83 -25.78
C LYS A 26 -16.02 26.93 -26.01
N GLU A 27 -14.99 26.98 -25.15
CA GLU A 27 -13.84 26.07 -25.25
C GLU A 27 -14.26 24.63 -24.92
N VAL A 28 -15.11 24.41 -23.93
CA VAL A 28 -15.64 23.08 -23.59
C VAL A 28 -16.50 22.52 -24.70
N ILE A 29 -17.38 23.33 -25.32
CA ILE A 29 -18.19 22.90 -26.48
C ILE A 29 -17.30 22.65 -27.71
N HIS A 30 -16.23 23.44 -27.92
CA HIS A 30 -15.29 23.21 -29.03
C HIS A 30 -14.40 21.98 -28.82
N MET A 31 -14.13 21.58 -27.56
CA MET A 31 -13.41 20.34 -27.24
C MET A 31 -14.25 19.09 -27.46
N SER A 32 -15.60 19.15 -27.34
CA SER A 32 -16.50 18.03 -27.58
C SER A 32 -16.64 17.64 -29.07
N GLU A 33 -16.39 18.59 -29.99
CA GLU A 33 -16.55 18.35 -31.45
C GLU A 33 -15.29 17.77 -32.13
N GLN A 34 -14.13 17.69 -31.44
CA GLN A 34 -12.95 17.10 -32.04
C GLN A 34 -12.87 15.59 -31.85
N PRO A 35 -12.63 14.81 -32.92
CA PRO A 35 -12.49 13.36 -32.80
C PRO A 35 -11.25 13.02 -31.94
N LEU A 36 -11.30 11.90 -31.21
CA LEU A 36 -10.15 11.40 -30.46
C LEU A 36 -8.90 11.28 -31.37
N PRO A 37 -7.74 11.76 -30.94
CA PRO A 37 -6.48 11.58 -31.66
C PRO A 37 -6.18 10.09 -31.96
N SER A 38 -5.45 9.84 -33.05
CA SER A 38 -5.13 8.47 -33.50
C SER A 38 -4.22 7.71 -32.53
N LYS A 39 -3.54 8.39 -31.64
CA LYS A 39 -2.68 7.80 -30.60
C LYS A 39 -3.09 8.32 -29.24
N TYR A 40 -3.15 7.42 -28.27
CA TYR A 40 -3.31 7.77 -26.88
C TYR A 40 -2.05 8.48 -26.36
N ASN A 41 -2.23 9.65 -25.80
CA ASN A 41 -1.18 10.42 -25.12
C ASN A 41 -1.69 10.82 -23.73
N PRO A 42 -1.24 10.15 -22.65
CA PRO A 42 -1.71 10.44 -21.31
C PRO A 42 -1.43 11.89 -20.88
N GLN A 43 -0.31 12.48 -21.28
CA GLN A 43 0.05 13.85 -20.90
C GLN A 43 -0.96 14.89 -21.42
N GLU A 44 -1.53 14.67 -22.60
CA GLU A 44 -2.57 15.55 -23.15
C GLU A 44 -3.94 15.27 -22.50
N VAL A 45 -4.27 14.00 -22.25
CA VAL A 45 -5.53 13.58 -21.62
C VAL A 45 -5.63 14.08 -20.17
N GLU A 46 -4.52 14.00 -19.41
CA GLU A 46 -4.45 14.43 -18.00
C GLU A 46 -4.40 15.97 -17.86
N LYS A 47 -3.99 16.67 -18.91
CA LYS A 47 -3.87 18.12 -18.91
C LYS A 47 -5.20 18.81 -18.59
N ASN A 48 -5.20 19.68 -17.59
CA ASN A 48 -6.38 20.43 -17.13
C ASN A 48 -7.56 19.57 -16.62
N ARG A 49 -7.52 18.24 -16.71
CA ARG A 49 -8.65 17.38 -16.30
C ARG A 49 -8.88 17.43 -14.80
N TYR A 50 -7.81 17.46 -14.01
CA TYR A 50 -7.93 17.60 -12.56
C TYR A 50 -8.57 18.94 -12.15
N GLN A 51 -8.17 20.03 -12.83
CA GLN A 51 -8.76 21.34 -12.58
C GLN A 51 -10.26 21.37 -12.96
N PHE A 52 -10.65 20.71 -14.04
CA PHE A 52 -12.06 20.55 -14.42
C PHE A 52 -12.89 19.92 -13.29
N TRP A 53 -12.38 18.87 -12.63
CA TRP A 53 -13.08 18.25 -11.50
C TRP A 53 -13.15 19.18 -10.28
N LEU A 54 -12.11 19.94 -9.99
CA LEU A 54 -12.09 20.90 -8.87
C LEU A 54 -13.04 22.06 -9.13
N ASP A 55 -13.05 22.62 -10.34
CA ASP A 55 -13.91 23.73 -10.72
C ASP A 55 -15.40 23.34 -10.65
N GLY A 56 -15.72 22.09 -11.04
CA GLY A 56 -17.05 21.49 -10.90
C GLY A 56 -17.43 21.12 -9.47
N LYS A 57 -16.49 21.19 -8.49
CA LYS A 57 -16.70 20.81 -7.09
C LYS A 57 -17.21 19.40 -6.89
N TYR A 58 -16.85 18.49 -7.80
CA TYR A 58 -17.40 17.12 -7.80
C TYR A 58 -16.92 16.26 -6.62
N PHE A 59 -15.89 16.72 -5.90
CA PHE A 59 -15.32 16.02 -4.75
C PHE A 59 -15.76 16.57 -3.40
N GLU A 60 -16.42 17.75 -3.37
CA GLU A 60 -16.88 18.37 -2.12
C GLU A 60 -18.10 17.64 -1.56
N ALA A 61 -18.01 17.21 -0.30
CA ALA A 61 -19.11 16.66 0.46
C ALA A 61 -20.05 17.78 0.95
N LYS A 62 -21.33 17.45 1.15
CA LYS A 62 -22.36 18.44 1.56
C LYS A 62 -23.01 17.98 2.85
N SER A 63 -22.69 18.69 3.96
CA SER A 63 -23.23 18.36 5.28
C SER A 63 -24.75 18.46 5.37
N ASP A 64 -25.41 19.19 4.47
CA ASP A 64 -26.87 19.34 4.37
C ASP A 64 -27.50 18.36 3.34
N SER A 65 -26.76 17.44 2.76
CA SER A 65 -27.23 16.47 1.77
C SER A 65 -28.23 15.49 2.36
N GLU A 66 -29.27 15.14 1.59
CA GLU A 66 -30.21 14.05 1.91
C GLU A 66 -29.64 12.66 1.57
N LYS A 67 -28.53 12.59 0.83
CA LYS A 67 -27.86 11.33 0.48
C LYS A 67 -27.23 10.69 1.72
N GLU A 68 -27.12 9.37 1.71
CA GLU A 68 -26.41 8.63 2.76
C GLU A 68 -24.93 9.05 2.79
N PRO A 69 -24.34 9.40 3.96
CA PRO A 69 -22.95 9.76 4.05
C PRO A 69 -22.03 8.53 3.89
N TYR A 70 -20.88 8.75 3.29
CA TYR A 70 -19.77 7.80 3.26
C TYR A 70 -18.47 8.57 3.48
N SER A 71 -17.69 8.17 4.46
CA SER A 71 -16.52 8.97 4.86
C SER A 71 -15.23 8.16 4.93
N ILE A 72 -14.16 8.79 4.47
CA ILE A 72 -12.78 8.31 4.54
C ILE A 72 -11.91 9.46 5.04
N VAL A 73 -11.02 9.19 5.98
CA VAL A 73 -9.92 10.10 6.32
C VAL A 73 -8.63 9.55 5.72
N ILE A 74 -7.90 10.39 4.99
CA ILE A 74 -6.62 9.96 4.41
C ILE A 74 -5.63 9.62 5.55
N PRO A 75 -4.79 8.58 5.45
CA PRO A 75 -3.59 8.51 6.28
C PRO A 75 -2.73 9.75 6.02
N PRO A 76 -2.60 10.67 6.98
CA PRO A 76 -1.98 11.95 6.71
C PRO A 76 -0.47 11.77 6.47
N PRO A 77 0.05 12.03 5.25
CA PRO A 77 1.46 11.87 5.00
C PRO A 77 2.28 12.86 5.81
N ASN A 78 3.45 12.41 6.23
CA ASN A 78 4.44 13.20 6.94
C ASN A 78 5.02 14.29 6.02
N VAL A 79 5.12 15.52 6.49
CA VAL A 79 5.72 16.65 5.74
C VAL A 79 7.25 16.60 5.70
N THR A 80 7.81 15.40 5.60
CA THR A 80 9.27 15.12 5.61
C THR A 80 9.89 15.01 4.22
N GLY A 81 9.06 14.94 3.18
CA GLY A 81 9.55 14.76 1.81
C GLY A 81 8.43 14.48 0.81
N LYS A 82 8.83 14.11 -0.39
CA LYS A 82 7.90 13.72 -1.47
C LYS A 82 7.29 12.34 -1.17
N LEU A 83 6.08 12.14 -1.67
CA LEU A 83 5.38 10.85 -1.59
C LEU A 83 6.08 9.80 -2.46
N HIS A 84 6.06 8.55 -2.02
CA HIS A 84 6.61 7.39 -2.72
C HIS A 84 5.50 6.45 -3.21
N LEU A 85 5.86 5.38 -3.93
CA LEU A 85 4.88 4.43 -4.50
C LEU A 85 3.92 3.82 -3.46
N GLY A 86 4.35 3.63 -2.21
CA GLY A 86 3.46 3.14 -1.14
C GLY A 86 2.30 4.09 -0.87
N HIS A 87 2.58 5.40 -0.81
CA HIS A 87 1.52 6.41 -0.68
C HIS A 87 0.61 6.45 -1.92
N ALA A 88 1.19 6.32 -3.12
CA ALA A 88 0.40 6.26 -4.35
C ALA A 88 -0.54 5.05 -4.37
N TRP A 89 -0.10 3.89 -3.86
CA TRP A 89 -0.92 2.69 -3.75
C TRP A 89 -2.05 2.87 -2.75
N ASP A 90 -1.72 3.28 -1.53
CA ASP A 90 -2.66 3.54 -0.44
C ASP A 90 -3.77 4.51 -0.89
N THR A 91 -3.39 5.68 -1.41
CA THR A 91 -4.35 6.69 -1.84
C THR A 91 -5.15 6.30 -3.09
N THR A 92 -4.57 5.50 -4.00
CA THR A 92 -5.30 4.99 -5.17
C THR A 92 -6.43 4.04 -4.77
N MET A 93 -6.24 3.18 -3.75
CA MET A 93 -7.31 2.33 -3.22
C MET A 93 -8.45 3.17 -2.63
N GLN A 94 -8.12 4.18 -1.84
CA GLN A 94 -9.10 5.10 -1.25
C GLN A 94 -9.88 5.86 -2.32
N ASP A 95 -9.19 6.40 -3.33
CA ASP A 95 -9.83 7.12 -4.44
C ASP A 95 -10.80 6.23 -5.22
N THR A 96 -10.42 4.97 -5.44
CA THR A 96 -11.28 3.98 -6.12
C THR A 96 -12.57 3.74 -5.35
N ILE A 97 -12.47 3.59 -4.01
CA ILE A 97 -13.64 3.45 -3.13
C ILE A 97 -14.49 4.73 -3.18
N ALA A 98 -13.87 5.89 -2.99
CA ALA A 98 -14.55 7.19 -2.95
C ALA A 98 -15.31 7.47 -4.26
N ARG A 99 -14.68 7.24 -5.43
CA ARG A 99 -15.32 7.42 -6.74
C ARG A 99 -16.49 6.47 -6.92
N MET A 100 -16.30 5.17 -6.66
CA MET A 100 -17.39 4.20 -6.78
C MET A 100 -18.57 4.56 -5.87
N LYS A 101 -18.32 4.91 -4.59
CA LYS A 101 -19.38 5.29 -3.64
C LYS A 101 -20.11 6.55 -4.07
N ARG A 102 -19.42 7.54 -4.61
CA ARG A 102 -20.04 8.76 -5.16
C ARG A 102 -20.95 8.41 -6.33
N MET A 103 -20.51 7.56 -7.24
CA MET A 103 -21.32 7.07 -8.36
C MET A 103 -22.50 6.20 -7.90
N GLN A 104 -22.37 5.50 -6.76
CA GLN A 104 -23.47 4.76 -6.12
C GLN A 104 -24.49 5.67 -5.40
N GLY A 105 -24.29 6.98 -5.45
CA GLY A 105 -25.25 7.96 -4.93
C GLY A 105 -25.00 8.42 -3.49
N TYR A 106 -23.90 8.00 -2.86
CA TYR A 106 -23.51 8.48 -1.54
C TYR A 106 -23.04 9.94 -1.57
N ASP A 107 -23.18 10.63 -0.42
CA ASP A 107 -22.51 11.88 -0.14
C ASP A 107 -21.12 11.55 0.46
N VAL A 108 -20.08 11.62 -0.36
CA VAL A 108 -18.77 11.10 -0.02
C VAL A 108 -17.85 12.21 0.49
N LEU A 109 -17.45 12.11 1.75
CA LEU A 109 -16.35 12.88 2.32
C LEU A 109 -15.06 12.05 2.28
N TRP A 110 -14.12 12.41 1.43
CA TRP A 110 -12.75 11.95 1.53
C TRP A 110 -11.86 13.11 1.98
N LEU A 111 -11.58 13.14 3.31
CA LEU A 111 -10.93 14.25 3.98
C LEU A 111 -9.41 14.18 3.80
N PRO A 112 -8.78 15.17 3.15
CA PRO A 112 -7.33 15.28 3.04
C PRO A 112 -6.69 15.88 4.27
N GLY A 113 -5.40 15.61 4.45
CA GLY A 113 -4.59 16.30 5.44
C GLY A 113 -3.19 15.74 5.56
N MET A 114 -2.39 16.33 6.44
CA MET A 114 -0.96 16.03 6.60
C MET A 114 -0.58 15.97 8.07
N ASP A 115 0.44 15.17 8.37
CA ASP A 115 0.99 15.04 9.72
C ASP A 115 2.26 15.88 9.89
N HIS A 116 2.39 16.50 11.06
CA HIS A 116 3.56 17.30 11.41
C HIS A 116 4.82 16.46 11.63
N ALA A 117 4.67 15.16 11.97
CA ALA A 117 5.76 14.18 12.11
C ALA A 117 6.93 14.68 12.95
N GLY A 118 6.71 14.93 14.25
CA GLY A 118 7.60 15.62 15.17
C GLY A 118 9.08 15.33 14.99
N ILE A 119 9.54 14.10 15.32
CA ILE A 119 10.96 13.70 15.26
C ILE A 119 11.48 13.81 13.81
N ALA A 120 10.72 13.26 12.86
CA ALA A 120 11.20 13.11 11.49
C ALA A 120 11.34 14.46 10.76
N THR A 121 10.38 15.38 10.95
CA THR A 121 10.42 16.72 10.35
C THR A 121 11.50 17.57 11.00
N GLN A 122 11.61 17.55 12.34
CA GLN A 122 12.67 18.29 13.04
C GLN A 122 14.06 17.82 12.61
N ALA A 123 14.28 16.50 12.53
CA ALA A 123 15.56 15.93 12.09
C ALA A 123 15.94 16.40 10.68
N LYS A 124 14.98 16.51 9.76
CA LYS A 124 15.22 17.01 8.40
C LYS A 124 15.60 18.49 8.35
N VAL A 125 14.95 19.31 9.15
CA VAL A 125 15.29 20.74 9.23
C VAL A 125 16.67 20.93 9.92
N GLU A 126 16.97 20.13 10.96
CA GLU A 126 18.31 20.15 11.60
C GLU A 126 19.41 19.66 10.66
N GLU A 127 19.12 18.67 9.79
CA GLU A 127 20.05 18.21 8.75
C GLU A 127 20.38 19.35 7.79
N LYS A 128 19.36 20.07 7.31
CA LYS A 128 19.52 21.26 6.45
C LYS A 128 20.32 22.37 7.14
N LEU A 129 20.02 22.65 8.42
CA LEU A 129 20.76 23.66 9.18
C LEU A 129 22.24 23.27 9.36
N ARG A 130 22.56 22.00 9.59
CA ARG A 130 23.94 21.52 9.69
C ARG A 130 24.71 21.68 8.38
N GLU A 131 24.06 21.44 7.24
CA GLU A 131 24.65 21.71 5.91
C GLU A 131 24.96 23.20 5.72
N GLU A 132 24.16 24.09 6.34
CA GLU A 132 24.41 25.54 6.37
C GLU A 132 25.42 25.97 7.45
N GLY A 133 25.96 25.05 8.25
CA GLY A 133 26.88 25.33 9.36
C GLY A 133 26.22 25.99 10.57
N LYS A 134 24.91 25.75 10.79
CA LYS A 134 24.11 26.30 11.89
C LYS A 134 23.54 25.18 12.76
N SER A 135 23.14 25.53 14.00
CA SER A 135 22.40 24.64 14.89
C SER A 135 21.11 25.29 15.39
N ARG A 136 20.13 24.45 15.79
CA ARG A 136 18.88 24.97 16.39
C ARG A 136 19.15 25.79 17.68
N TYR A 137 20.17 25.43 18.44
CA TYR A 137 20.51 26.09 19.69
C TYR A 137 21.03 27.52 19.48
N GLU A 138 21.76 27.77 18.37
CA GLU A 138 22.21 29.11 17.97
C GLU A 138 21.05 29.98 17.48
N LEU A 139 20.06 29.39 16.85
CA LEU A 139 18.87 30.11 16.36
C LEU A 139 17.90 30.47 17.49
N GLY A 140 17.77 29.59 18.49
CA GLY A 140 16.75 29.62 19.51
C GLY A 140 15.41 29.05 18.99
N ARG A 141 14.51 28.68 19.95
CA ARG A 141 13.28 27.94 19.64
C ARG A 141 12.37 28.66 18.64
N GLU A 142 12.11 29.94 18.79
CA GLU A 142 11.20 30.68 17.92
C GLU A 142 11.63 30.68 16.45
N LYS A 143 12.88 31.07 16.19
CA LYS A 143 13.42 31.12 14.82
C LYS A 143 13.60 29.74 14.20
N PHE A 144 13.87 28.73 15.00
CA PHE A 144 13.90 27.35 14.54
C PHE A 144 12.51 26.90 14.09
N LEU A 145 11.48 27.18 14.87
CA LEU A 145 10.10 26.83 14.51
C LEU A 145 9.64 27.57 13.23
N GLU A 146 10.05 28.81 13.00
CA GLU A 146 9.79 29.51 11.73
C GLU A 146 10.36 28.71 10.54
N GLN A 147 11.59 28.19 10.65
CA GLN A 147 12.19 27.36 9.60
C GLN A 147 11.42 26.05 9.37
N VAL A 148 10.89 25.46 10.44
CA VAL A 148 10.11 24.22 10.31
C VAL A 148 8.74 24.48 9.65
N TRP A 149 8.09 25.62 9.97
CA TRP A 149 6.86 26.02 9.30
C TRP A 149 7.06 26.30 7.80
N ASP A 150 8.15 26.96 7.41
CA ASP A 150 8.53 27.18 6.01
C ASP A 150 8.75 25.85 5.29
N TRP A 151 9.47 24.92 5.91
CA TRP A 151 9.66 23.56 5.41
C TRP A 151 8.31 22.83 5.20
N LYS A 152 7.42 22.90 6.18
CA LYS A 152 6.07 22.30 6.09
C LYS A 152 5.29 22.85 4.89
N GLU A 153 5.27 24.15 4.66
CA GLU A 153 4.53 24.75 3.53
C GLU A 153 5.12 24.33 2.19
N GLU A 154 6.43 24.25 2.08
CA GLU A 154 7.11 23.78 0.87
C GLU A 154 6.67 22.33 0.54
N TYR A 155 6.80 21.41 1.50
CA TYR A 155 6.49 20.00 1.25
C TYR A 155 4.98 19.71 1.14
N ALA A 156 4.14 20.44 1.86
CA ALA A 156 2.70 20.39 1.66
C ALA A 156 2.30 20.75 0.22
N THR A 157 2.95 21.75 -0.36
CA THR A 157 2.72 22.11 -1.75
C THR A 157 3.14 21.01 -2.72
N PHE A 158 4.26 20.33 -2.47
CA PHE A 158 4.68 19.18 -3.28
C PHE A 158 3.70 18.01 -3.18
N ILE A 159 3.24 17.69 -1.98
CA ILE A 159 2.28 16.60 -1.73
C ILE A 159 0.97 16.85 -2.48
N ARG A 160 0.40 18.07 -2.39
CA ARG A 160 -0.82 18.44 -3.14
C ARG A 160 -0.64 18.29 -4.66
N LYS A 161 0.53 18.67 -5.20
CA LYS A 161 0.84 18.49 -6.62
C LYS A 161 0.91 16.99 -7.00
N GLN A 162 1.47 16.15 -6.15
CA GLN A 162 1.52 14.69 -6.38
C GLN A 162 0.11 14.08 -6.32
N TRP A 163 -0.74 14.49 -5.39
CA TRP A 163 -2.15 14.08 -5.32
C TRP A 163 -2.92 14.50 -6.58
N ALA A 164 -2.73 15.73 -7.03
CA ALA A 164 -3.34 16.23 -8.27
C ALA A 164 -2.92 15.42 -9.50
N LYS A 165 -1.63 15.07 -9.60
CA LYS A 165 -1.08 14.24 -10.68
C LYS A 165 -1.63 12.81 -10.66
N LEU A 166 -1.90 12.24 -9.48
CA LEU A 166 -2.58 10.95 -9.33
C LEU A 166 -4.08 11.03 -9.61
N GLY A 167 -4.66 12.23 -9.67
CA GLY A 167 -6.08 12.44 -9.91
C GLY A 167 -6.97 12.15 -8.70
N LEU A 168 -6.48 12.35 -7.49
CA LEU A 168 -7.21 11.99 -6.26
C LEU A 168 -8.39 12.92 -6.00
N GLY A 169 -9.58 12.34 -5.79
CA GLY A 169 -10.83 13.06 -5.56
C GLY A 169 -11.04 13.54 -4.12
N LEU A 170 -10.06 14.29 -3.60
CA LEU A 170 -10.02 14.81 -2.23
C LEU A 170 -10.88 16.07 -2.03
N ASP A 171 -11.55 16.18 -0.90
CA ASP A 171 -12.31 17.38 -0.50
C ASP A 171 -11.39 18.42 0.16
N TYR A 172 -10.72 19.25 -0.63
CA TYR A 172 -9.82 20.29 -0.12
C TYR A 172 -10.50 21.40 0.68
N SER A 173 -11.84 21.52 0.64
CA SER A 173 -12.56 22.48 1.50
C SER A 173 -12.44 22.12 2.99
N ARG A 174 -12.06 20.85 3.28
CA ARG A 174 -11.89 20.29 4.62
C ARG A 174 -10.48 19.82 4.91
N GLU A 175 -9.48 20.30 4.17
CA GLU A 175 -8.08 19.91 4.40
C GLU A 175 -7.62 20.27 5.81
N ARG A 176 -6.94 19.33 6.50
CA ARG A 176 -6.48 19.50 7.87
C ARG A 176 -4.97 19.28 8.01
N PHE A 177 -4.43 19.81 9.06
CA PHE A 177 -3.05 19.59 9.49
C PHE A 177 -3.01 19.27 10.98
N THR A 178 -2.25 18.24 11.39
CA THR A 178 -2.27 17.78 12.79
C THR A 178 -1.93 18.85 13.83
N MET A 179 -1.31 19.97 13.44
CA MET A 179 -1.03 21.12 14.30
C MET A 179 -1.89 22.35 13.97
N ASP A 180 -2.98 22.23 13.23
CA ASP A 180 -3.93 23.35 13.09
C ASP A 180 -4.62 23.65 14.42
N GLU A 181 -5.29 24.80 14.52
CA GLU A 181 -5.87 25.31 15.76
C GLU A 181 -6.87 24.31 16.36
N GLY A 182 -7.79 23.76 15.54
CA GLY A 182 -8.81 22.83 16.03
C GLY A 182 -8.25 21.50 16.51
N LEU A 183 -7.28 20.93 15.77
CA LEU A 183 -6.63 19.69 16.18
C LEU A 183 -5.74 19.89 17.40
N SER A 184 -5.05 21.04 17.50
CA SER A 184 -4.27 21.40 18.69
C SER A 184 -5.13 21.57 19.94
N ASP A 185 -6.35 22.11 19.80
CA ASP A 185 -7.32 22.17 20.90
C ASP A 185 -7.79 20.78 21.33
N ALA A 186 -8.07 19.88 20.37
CA ALA A 186 -8.44 18.50 20.64
C ALA A 186 -7.31 17.74 21.39
N VAL A 187 -6.06 17.95 21.01
CA VAL A 187 -4.89 17.34 21.67
C VAL A 187 -4.80 17.79 23.15
N LYS A 188 -4.94 19.11 23.41
CA LYS A 188 -4.94 19.63 24.78
C LYS A 188 -6.11 19.06 25.58
N GLU A 189 -7.30 19.00 25.00
CA GLU A 189 -8.49 18.42 25.62
C GLU A 189 -8.27 16.96 26.04
N VAL A 190 -7.69 16.15 25.15
CA VAL A 190 -7.37 14.75 25.44
C VAL A 190 -6.36 14.62 26.57
N PHE A 191 -5.29 15.42 26.54
CA PHE A 191 -4.26 15.37 27.57
C PHE A 191 -4.84 15.71 28.94
N VAL A 192 -5.60 16.81 29.04
CA VAL A 192 -6.21 17.29 30.31
C VAL A 192 -7.19 16.23 30.84
N ARG A 193 -8.11 15.71 29.99
CA ARG A 193 -9.08 14.70 30.45
C ARG A 193 -8.42 13.40 30.92
N LEU A 194 -7.35 12.95 30.27
CA LEU A 194 -6.61 11.76 30.70
C LEU A 194 -5.87 12.01 32.01
N TYR A 195 -5.30 13.20 32.19
CA TYR A 195 -4.65 13.60 33.45
C TYR A 195 -5.64 13.66 34.62
N GLU A 196 -6.78 14.30 34.43
CA GLU A 196 -7.85 14.37 35.43
C GLU A 196 -8.39 12.99 35.84
N LYS A 197 -8.41 12.05 34.93
CA LYS A 197 -8.75 10.63 35.20
C LYS A 197 -7.60 9.85 35.85
N GLY A 198 -6.43 10.44 36.07
CA GLY A 198 -5.26 9.76 36.60
C GLY A 198 -4.65 8.73 35.65
N LEU A 199 -4.97 8.83 34.34
CA LEU A 199 -4.42 7.98 33.28
C LEU A 199 -3.13 8.56 32.67
N ILE A 200 -2.89 9.86 32.80
CA ILE A 200 -1.59 10.47 32.50
C ILE A 200 -0.86 10.73 33.81
N TYR A 201 0.41 10.37 33.87
CA TYR A 201 1.28 10.61 35.02
C TYR A 201 2.71 10.93 34.57
N ARG A 202 3.47 11.58 35.44
CA ARG A 202 4.90 11.85 35.26
C ARG A 202 5.71 10.94 36.19
N GLY A 203 6.69 10.25 35.67
CA GLY A 203 7.46 9.28 36.42
C GLY A 203 8.85 9.06 35.84
N GLU A 204 9.75 8.55 36.68
CA GLU A 204 11.09 8.17 36.30
C GLU A 204 11.14 6.68 35.93
N TYR A 205 11.49 6.39 34.66
CA TYR A 205 11.58 5.03 34.12
C TYR A 205 12.76 4.89 33.16
N ILE A 206 13.14 3.63 32.90
CA ILE A 206 14.03 3.30 31.79
C ILE A 206 13.23 3.40 30.48
N ILE A 207 13.71 4.25 29.60
CA ILE A 207 13.14 4.47 28.28
C ILE A 207 14.17 4.16 27.20
N ASN A 208 13.70 3.94 25.96
CA ASN A 208 14.57 3.93 24.80
C ASN A 208 14.98 5.37 24.46
N TRP A 209 16.27 5.64 24.48
CA TRP A 209 16.82 6.96 24.23
C TRP A 209 17.68 6.98 22.99
N ASP A 210 17.46 7.95 22.12
CA ASP A 210 18.32 8.22 20.97
C ASP A 210 19.37 9.30 21.33
N PRO A 211 20.65 8.94 21.52
CA PRO A 211 21.67 9.91 21.93
C PRO A 211 22.04 10.92 20.85
N GLN A 212 21.75 10.61 19.58
CA GLN A 212 22.04 11.51 18.46
C GLN A 212 21.00 12.61 18.35
N THR A 213 19.71 12.27 18.47
CA THR A 213 18.59 13.24 18.43
C THR A 213 18.26 13.78 19.81
N LYS A 214 18.79 13.18 20.88
CA LYS A 214 18.57 13.55 22.29
C LYS A 214 17.07 13.56 22.64
N THR A 215 16.38 12.46 22.34
CA THR A 215 14.96 12.30 22.65
C THR A 215 14.59 10.85 22.93
N ALA A 216 13.51 10.69 23.69
CA ALA A 216 12.87 9.40 23.93
C ALA A 216 12.27 8.83 22.63
N LEU A 217 12.32 7.52 22.51
CA LEU A 217 11.71 6.75 21.41
C LEU A 217 10.63 5.81 21.97
N SER A 218 9.61 5.54 21.18
CA SER A 218 8.68 4.43 21.44
C SER A 218 9.37 3.09 21.15
N ASP A 219 8.95 2.00 21.84
CA ASP A 219 9.54 0.66 21.65
C ASP A 219 9.51 0.20 20.19
N ILE A 220 8.48 0.60 19.45
CA ILE A 220 8.25 0.25 18.06
C ILE A 220 9.07 1.10 17.05
N GLU A 221 9.75 2.18 17.51
CA GLU A 221 10.71 2.97 16.72
C GLU A 221 12.16 2.43 16.85
N VAL A 222 12.33 1.29 17.56
CA VAL A 222 13.61 0.62 17.73
C VAL A 222 13.70 -0.60 16.82
N ILE A 223 14.66 -0.58 15.90
CA ILE A 223 14.97 -1.70 15.01
C ILE A 223 16.09 -2.52 15.63
N TYR A 224 15.83 -3.81 15.85
CA TYR A 224 16.84 -4.72 16.39
C TYR A 224 17.64 -5.36 15.27
N GLU A 225 18.96 -5.18 15.34
CA GLU A 225 19.92 -5.76 14.40
C GLU A 225 20.83 -6.77 15.11
N GLU A 226 21.14 -7.85 14.40
CA GLU A 226 22.08 -8.85 14.89
C GLU A 226 23.52 -8.33 14.74
N VAL A 227 24.18 -8.14 15.87
CA VAL A 227 25.55 -7.61 15.96
C VAL A 227 26.51 -8.64 16.57
N LYS A 228 27.68 -8.77 15.96
CA LYS A 228 28.79 -9.54 16.53
C LYS A 228 29.46 -8.72 17.63
N GLY A 229 29.23 -9.09 18.86
CA GLY A 229 29.81 -8.48 20.05
C GLY A 229 30.60 -9.47 20.89
N HIS A 230 30.76 -9.16 22.15
CA HIS A 230 31.50 -10.00 23.10
C HIS A 230 30.81 -10.05 24.46
N PHE A 231 30.93 -11.19 25.15
CA PHE A 231 30.74 -11.28 26.57
C PHE A 231 32.06 -11.05 27.25
N TYR A 232 32.09 -10.13 28.22
CA TYR A 232 33.21 -9.79 29.07
C TYR A 232 33.01 -10.42 30.43
N HIS A 233 33.81 -11.44 30.77
CA HIS A 233 33.75 -12.17 32.02
C HIS A 233 34.68 -11.56 33.05
N MET A 234 34.12 -11.11 34.17
CA MET A 234 34.80 -10.37 35.24
C MET A 234 34.61 -11.03 36.59
N ARG A 235 35.57 -10.85 37.51
CA ARG A 235 35.48 -11.30 38.89
C ARG A 235 35.40 -10.10 39.81
N TYR A 236 34.26 -9.95 40.49
CA TYR A 236 34.07 -8.94 41.50
C TYR A 236 34.52 -9.47 42.87
N PRO A 237 35.45 -8.78 43.60
CA PRO A 237 35.90 -9.23 44.90
C PRO A 237 34.86 -9.05 45.98
N ILE A 238 34.71 -10.07 46.85
CA ILE A 238 33.85 -10.01 48.03
C ILE A 238 34.62 -9.27 49.13
N LYS A 239 33.98 -8.29 49.76
CA LYS A 239 34.54 -7.50 50.85
C LYS A 239 34.92 -8.42 52.02
N ASP A 240 36.10 -8.17 52.57
CA ASP A 240 36.66 -8.93 53.73
C ASP A 240 36.78 -10.46 53.50
N SER A 241 36.97 -10.88 52.23
CA SER A 241 37.09 -12.26 51.79
C SER A 241 38.07 -12.39 50.63
N ASP A 242 38.72 -13.57 50.46
CA ASP A 242 39.48 -13.92 49.27
C ASP A 242 38.55 -14.42 48.12
N GLU A 243 37.27 -14.55 48.37
CA GLU A 243 36.26 -15.01 47.39
C GLU A 243 35.95 -13.92 46.35
N THR A 244 35.57 -14.37 45.18
CA THR A 244 35.09 -13.49 44.08
C THR A 244 33.78 -14.05 43.52
N ILE A 245 32.93 -13.18 42.98
CA ILE A 245 31.77 -13.59 42.20
C ILE A 245 32.00 -13.27 40.72
N GLU A 246 31.73 -14.25 39.85
CA GLU A 246 31.89 -14.10 38.41
C GLU A 246 30.64 -13.55 37.78
N ILE A 247 30.79 -12.53 36.98
CA ILE A 247 29.72 -11.95 36.17
C ILE A 247 30.13 -11.85 34.69
N ALA A 248 29.20 -11.82 33.80
CA ALA A 248 29.43 -11.61 32.38
C ALA A 248 28.47 -10.52 31.84
N THR A 249 29.01 -9.62 31.02
CA THR A 249 28.21 -8.52 30.40
C THR A 249 28.65 -8.25 28.97
N THR A 250 27.71 -7.80 28.13
CA THR A 250 28.03 -7.26 26.80
C THR A 250 28.36 -5.77 26.86
N ARG A 251 28.08 -5.10 27.99
CA ARG A 251 28.14 -3.64 28.17
C ARG A 251 29.01 -3.25 29.38
N PRO A 252 30.35 -3.46 29.33
CA PRO A 252 31.21 -3.18 30.46
C PRO A 252 31.25 -1.70 30.87
N GLU A 253 30.92 -0.76 29.97
CA GLU A 253 30.86 0.67 30.27
C GLU A 253 29.78 1.03 31.31
N THR A 254 28.70 0.25 31.37
CA THR A 254 27.61 0.51 32.33
C THR A 254 27.92 -0.04 33.73
N MET A 255 28.96 -0.88 33.88
CA MET A 255 29.30 -1.43 35.18
C MET A 255 29.57 -0.36 36.23
N LEU A 256 30.01 0.83 35.81
CA LEU A 256 30.24 1.95 36.72
C LEU A 256 28.96 2.40 37.46
N GLY A 257 27.79 2.04 36.95
CA GLY A 257 26.49 2.26 37.54
C GLY A 257 25.92 1.07 38.30
N ASP A 258 26.65 -0.04 38.48
CA ASP A 258 26.14 -1.21 39.20
C ASP A 258 25.84 -0.89 40.65
N THR A 259 24.70 -1.35 41.15
CA THR A 259 24.27 -1.13 42.54
C THR A 259 23.98 -2.43 43.29
N ALA A 260 23.97 -3.57 42.57
CA ALA A 260 23.92 -4.92 43.14
C ALA A 260 24.50 -5.96 42.20
N VAL A 261 24.68 -7.16 42.68
CA VAL A 261 24.82 -8.41 41.94
C VAL A 261 23.64 -9.29 42.34
N ALA A 262 22.87 -9.79 41.38
CA ALA A 262 21.76 -10.70 41.65
C ALA A 262 22.16 -12.15 41.33
N VAL A 263 21.66 -13.07 42.17
CA VAL A 263 21.79 -14.52 42.01
C VAL A 263 20.44 -15.17 42.26
N HIS A 264 20.19 -16.34 41.67
CA HIS A 264 18.99 -17.07 41.96
C HIS A 264 18.97 -17.61 43.38
N PRO A 265 17.86 -17.50 44.14
CA PRO A 265 17.82 -17.96 45.55
C PRO A 265 18.11 -19.46 45.72
N ASP A 266 17.83 -20.29 44.75
CA ASP A 266 18.03 -21.73 44.76
C ASP A 266 19.41 -22.16 44.18
N ASP A 267 20.25 -21.23 43.75
CA ASP A 267 21.56 -21.57 43.20
C ASP A 267 22.56 -21.87 44.30
N GLU A 268 22.81 -23.15 44.52
CA GLU A 268 23.75 -23.66 45.58
C GLU A 268 25.17 -23.06 45.48
N ARG A 269 25.60 -22.62 44.27
CA ARG A 269 26.90 -22.02 44.06
C ARG A 269 27.06 -20.68 44.79
N TYR A 270 25.95 -19.94 44.95
CA TYR A 270 25.95 -18.55 45.41
C TYR A 270 25.11 -18.30 46.67
N GLN A 271 24.36 -19.27 47.18
CA GLN A 271 23.53 -19.11 48.39
C GLN A 271 24.33 -18.54 49.57
N HIS A 272 25.58 -18.98 49.77
CA HIS A 272 26.43 -18.52 50.86
C HIS A 272 26.95 -17.09 50.70
N LEU A 273 26.76 -16.49 49.52
CA LEU A 273 27.15 -15.13 49.18
C LEU A 273 26.00 -14.12 49.32
N ILE A 274 24.76 -14.57 49.41
CA ILE A 274 23.57 -13.69 49.49
C ILE A 274 23.70 -12.80 50.73
N GLY A 275 23.51 -11.49 50.53
CA GLY A 275 23.61 -10.46 51.56
C GLY A 275 25.04 -9.97 51.81
N LYS A 276 26.11 -10.65 51.29
CA LYS A 276 27.48 -10.17 51.37
C LYS A 276 27.65 -8.92 50.49
N THR A 277 28.72 -8.21 50.74
CA THR A 277 29.13 -6.99 50.02
C THR A 277 30.20 -7.30 49.00
N VAL A 278 30.05 -6.79 47.81
CA VAL A 278 31.04 -6.83 46.73
C VAL A 278 31.67 -5.44 46.60
N ILE A 279 32.95 -5.40 46.28
CA ILE A 279 33.63 -4.15 45.88
C ILE A 279 33.58 -4.02 44.38
N LEU A 280 32.88 -3.01 43.88
CA LEU A 280 32.78 -2.75 42.45
C LEU A 280 34.17 -2.36 41.91
N PRO A 281 34.72 -3.11 40.93
CA PRO A 281 36.02 -2.77 40.35
C PRO A 281 36.02 -1.36 39.75
N ILE A 282 37.15 -0.74 39.70
CA ILE A 282 37.36 0.66 39.23
C ILE A 282 36.67 1.70 40.10
N ALA A 283 35.37 1.59 40.33
CA ALA A 283 34.57 2.59 41.08
C ALA A 283 34.81 2.52 42.61
N GLY A 284 35.24 1.35 43.15
CA GLY A 284 35.46 1.15 44.55
C GLY A 284 34.22 1.18 45.44
N ARG A 285 33.04 1.26 44.88
CA ARG A 285 31.75 1.28 45.62
C ARG A 285 31.45 -0.09 46.23
N GLU A 286 30.81 -0.08 47.37
CA GLU A 286 30.26 -1.25 48.03
C GLU A 286 28.85 -1.54 47.55
N ILE A 287 28.61 -2.70 46.95
CA ILE A 287 27.32 -3.13 46.48
C ILE A 287 26.91 -4.48 47.09
N LYS A 288 25.65 -4.79 47.19
CA LYS A 288 25.12 -6.02 47.80
C LYS A 288 24.89 -7.13 46.80
N ILE A 289 25.04 -8.38 47.27
CA ILE A 289 24.51 -9.54 46.55
C ILE A 289 23.07 -9.77 46.99
N VAL A 290 22.15 -9.73 46.06
CA VAL A 290 20.70 -9.92 46.28
C VAL A 290 20.23 -11.23 45.65
N ALA A 291 19.16 -11.82 46.21
CA ALA A 291 18.52 -13.00 45.66
C ALA A 291 17.31 -12.58 44.83
N ASP A 292 17.25 -12.98 43.58
CA ASP A 292 16.09 -12.64 42.68
C ASP A 292 15.81 -13.80 41.73
N ASP A 293 14.53 -14.21 41.66
CA ASP A 293 14.05 -15.32 40.81
C ASP A 293 14.17 -15.04 39.30
N TYR A 294 14.43 -13.80 38.91
CA TYR A 294 14.69 -13.44 37.53
C TYR A 294 15.97 -14.05 36.97
N VAL A 295 16.95 -14.35 37.81
CA VAL A 295 18.26 -14.84 37.38
C VAL A 295 18.17 -16.30 36.87
N ASP A 296 18.54 -16.52 35.62
CA ASP A 296 18.68 -17.86 35.06
C ASP A 296 20.00 -18.53 35.51
N MET A 297 19.91 -19.56 36.33
CA MET A 297 21.07 -20.31 36.84
C MET A 297 21.90 -20.97 35.75
N ALA A 298 21.31 -21.24 34.57
CA ALA A 298 21.98 -21.91 33.46
C ALA A 298 22.61 -20.94 32.45
N PHE A 299 22.29 -19.64 32.54
CA PHE A 299 22.78 -18.64 31.60
C PHE A 299 24.04 -17.93 32.13
N GLY A 300 25.11 -17.88 31.33
CA GLY A 300 26.34 -17.21 31.67
C GLY A 300 27.01 -17.81 32.94
N SER A 301 27.31 -16.97 33.95
CA SER A 301 27.84 -17.38 35.24
C SER A 301 26.75 -17.79 36.24
N GLY A 302 25.46 -17.48 35.96
CA GLY A 302 24.37 -17.59 36.93
C GLY A 302 24.33 -16.44 37.94
N ALA A 303 25.15 -15.42 37.73
CA ALA A 303 25.14 -14.17 38.51
C ALA A 303 25.10 -12.99 37.54
N VAL A 304 24.24 -12.01 37.81
CA VAL A 304 23.98 -10.86 36.96
C VAL A 304 24.30 -9.57 37.69
N LYS A 305 25.08 -8.71 37.07
CA LYS A 305 25.25 -7.32 37.55
C LYS A 305 23.94 -6.55 37.41
N ILE A 306 23.61 -5.73 38.35
CA ILE A 306 22.34 -4.96 38.34
C ILE A 306 22.66 -3.48 38.24
N THR A 307 22.26 -2.90 37.08
CA THR A 307 22.46 -1.49 36.73
C THR A 307 21.10 -0.83 36.48
N PRO A 308 20.35 -0.46 37.49
CA PRO A 308 18.94 -0.03 37.34
C PRO A 308 18.73 1.20 36.47
N ALA A 309 19.79 2.00 36.22
CA ALA A 309 19.70 3.19 35.37
C ALA A 309 19.97 2.92 33.87
N HIS A 310 20.38 1.69 33.49
CA HIS A 310 20.86 1.36 32.12
C HIS A 310 20.33 0.04 31.54
N ASP A 311 19.41 -0.64 32.23
CA ASP A 311 18.78 -1.86 31.75
C ASP A 311 17.34 -1.96 32.30
N PRO A 312 16.33 -2.25 31.46
CA PRO A 312 14.92 -2.33 31.87
C PRO A 312 14.66 -3.46 32.91
N ASN A 313 15.32 -4.62 32.77
CA ASN A 313 15.15 -5.71 33.70
C ASN A 313 15.85 -5.42 35.06
N ASP A 314 17.03 -4.80 35.01
CA ASP A 314 17.77 -4.35 36.17
C ASP A 314 17.00 -3.25 36.94
N PHE A 315 16.26 -2.40 36.20
CA PHE A 315 15.35 -1.40 36.79
C PHE A 315 14.25 -2.05 37.62
N GLU A 316 13.62 -3.12 37.13
CA GLU A 316 12.57 -3.84 37.84
C GLU A 316 13.14 -4.58 39.07
N ILE A 317 14.33 -5.19 38.94
CA ILE A 317 15.04 -5.80 40.07
C ILE A 317 15.38 -4.71 41.08
N GLY A 318 15.87 -3.56 40.63
CA GLY A 318 16.17 -2.40 41.46
C GLY A 318 14.95 -1.92 42.26
N ASN A 319 13.77 -1.88 41.66
CA ASN A 319 12.52 -1.55 42.35
C ASN A 319 12.15 -2.56 43.45
N ARG A 320 12.25 -3.88 43.16
CA ARG A 320 11.95 -4.94 44.11
C ARG A 320 12.89 -4.90 45.33
N HIS A 321 14.16 -4.61 45.10
CA HIS A 321 15.21 -4.59 46.13
C HIS A 321 15.53 -3.19 46.66
N GLN A 322 14.81 -2.13 46.20
CA GLN A 322 15.02 -0.74 46.59
C GLN A 322 16.48 -0.28 46.39
N LEU A 323 17.09 -0.64 45.27
CA LEU A 323 18.47 -0.31 44.90
C LEU A 323 18.55 1.15 44.41
N GLU A 324 19.74 1.74 44.63
CA GLU A 324 20.04 3.05 44.06
C GLU A 324 20.10 2.99 42.52
N ARG A 325 19.75 4.10 41.89
CA ARG A 325 19.78 4.26 40.43
C ARG A 325 20.91 5.20 40.06
N VAL A 326 22.05 4.66 39.62
CA VAL A 326 23.23 5.45 39.27
C VAL A 326 23.35 5.59 37.76
N LEU A 327 22.97 6.75 37.26
CA LEU A 327 23.11 7.10 35.83
C LEU A 327 24.56 7.46 35.55
N VAL A 328 25.20 6.85 34.55
CA VAL A 328 26.63 7.05 34.21
C VAL A 328 26.84 7.67 32.82
N MET A 329 25.77 8.03 32.12
CA MET A 329 25.82 8.64 30.79
C MET A 329 25.01 9.95 30.75
N ASN A 330 25.46 10.85 29.89
CA ASN A 330 24.73 12.06 29.49
C ASN A 330 23.74 11.74 28.34
N GLU A 331 22.82 12.67 28.02
CA GLU A 331 21.84 12.58 26.96
C GLU A 331 22.46 12.34 25.56
N ASP A 332 23.70 12.76 25.33
CA ASP A 332 24.42 12.56 24.07
C ASP A 332 25.23 11.26 24.01
N GLY A 333 25.10 10.41 25.03
CA GLY A 333 25.79 9.14 25.11
C GLY A 333 27.29 9.25 25.54
N THR A 334 27.74 10.44 25.97
CA THR A 334 29.02 10.59 26.64
C THR A 334 28.89 10.17 28.11
N MET A 335 29.97 9.73 28.71
CA MET A 335 30.01 9.36 30.11
C MET A 335 29.95 10.64 31.01
N ASN A 336 29.15 10.59 32.09
CA ASN A 336 29.00 11.72 33.03
C ASN A 336 29.98 11.65 34.23
N GLU A 337 29.79 12.55 35.19
CA GLU A 337 30.63 12.62 36.39
C GLU A 337 30.65 11.34 37.24
N ASN A 338 29.56 10.53 37.23
CA ASN A 338 29.50 9.25 37.95
C ASN A 338 30.40 8.16 37.34
N ALA A 339 30.88 8.38 36.13
CA ALA A 339 31.83 7.51 35.45
C ALA A 339 33.30 7.80 35.87
N GLY A 340 33.53 8.81 36.71
CA GLY A 340 34.82 9.17 37.27
C GLY A 340 35.87 9.48 36.19
N LYS A 341 36.99 8.74 36.14
CA LYS A 341 38.06 9.02 35.16
C LYS A 341 37.68 8.91 33.68
N TYR A 342 36.48 8.40 33.37
CA TYR A 342 35.97 8.27 32.01
C TYR A 342 34.98 9.38 31.64
N GLU A 343 34.74 10.35 32.51
CA GLU A 343 33.88 11.50 32.25
C GLU A 343 34.24 12.17 30.92
N GLY A 344 33.22 12.49 30.12
CA GLY A 344 33.30 13.14 28.80
C GLY A 344 33.70 12.19 27.66
N MET A 345 34.00 10.90 27.89
CA MET A 345 34.29 9.94 26.84
C MET A 345 32.99 9.47 26.15
N ASP A 346 33.03 9.26 24.85
CA ASP A 346 31.98 8.51 24.16
C ASP A 346 31.85 7.11 24.77
N ARG A 347 30.62 6.61 24.90
CA ARG A 347 30.32 5.32 25.54
C ARG A 347 31.05 4.12 24.91
N PHE A 348 31.27 4.11 23.62
CA PHE A 348 32.00 3.02 22.94
C PHE A 348 33.51 3.13 23.11
N GLU A 349 34.06 4.34 23.17
CA GLU A 349 35.46 4.56 23.51
C GLU A 349 35.71 4.23 24.99
N CYS A 350 34.77 4.60 25.86
CA CYS A 350 34.81 4.21 27.27
C CYS A 350 34.80 2.69 27.42
N ARG A 351 33.95 1.96 26.67
CA ARG A 351 33.94 0.49 26.67
C ARG A 351 35.30 -0.10 26.36
N LYS A 352 35.99 0.40 25.32
CA LYS A 352 37.33 -0.05 24.95
C LYS A 352 38.33 0.20 26.05
N GLN A 353 38.28 1.38 26.67
CA GLN A 353 39.22 1.76 27.72
C GLN A 353 38.97 0.97 29.01
N ILE A 354 37.70 0.79 29.43
CA ILE A 354 37.34 -0.03 30.60
C ILE A 354 37.82 -1.48 30.44
N VAL A 355 37.60 -2.08 29.26
CA VAL A 355 38.07 -3.45 28.98
C VAL A 355 39.57 -3.57 29.20
N LYS A 356 40.37 -2.61 28.72
CA LYS A 356 41.81 -2.58 28.94
C LYS A 356 42.17 -2.44 30.42
N ASP A 357 41.55 -1.49 31.13
CA ASP A 357 41.81 -1.23 32.53
C ASP A 357 41.46 -2.44 33.41
N LEU A 358 40.38 -3.14 33.12
CA LEU A 358 39.97 -4.36 33.83
C LEU A 358 40.93 -5.56 33.55
N GLN A 359 41.49 -5.62 32.33
CA GLN A 359 42.56 -6.60 32.01
C GLN A 359 43.84 -6.29 32.80
N ASP A 360 44.27 -5.03 32.82
CA ASP A 360 45.45 -4.59 33.55
C ASP A 360 45.31 -4.82 35.06
N MET A 361 44.09 -4.73 35.60
CA MET A 361 43.77 -5.05 36.99
C MET A 361 43.63 -6.55 37.27
N GLY A 362 43.59 -7.42 36.23
CA GLY A 362 43.34 -8.86 36.37
C GLY A 362 41.91 -9.23 36.76
N VAL A 363 41.00 -8.29 36.67
CA VAL A 363 39.56 -8.48 36.96
C VAL A 363 38.86 -9.14 35.77
N LEU A 364 39.13 -8.70 34.55
CA LEU A 364 38.67 -9.30 33.31
C LEU A 364 39.57 -10.49 32.94
N PHE A 365 39.00 -11.70 32.94
CA PHE A 365 39.78 -12.93 32.73
C PHE A 365 39.43 -13.69 31.46
N LYS A 366 38.25 -13.40 30.83
CA LYS A 366 37.83 -14.04 29.59
C LYS A 366 37.01 -13.05 28.74
N ILE A 367 37.21 -13.07 27.42
CA ILE A 367 36.40 -12.41 26.42
C ILE A 367 35.88 -13.50 25.47
N GLU A 368 34.59 -13.57 25.29
CA GLU A 368 33.91 -14.59 24.46
C GLU A 368 33.12 -13.91 23.36
N GLU A 369 33.28 -14.37 22.13
CA GLU A 369 32.44 -13.88 21.00
C GLU A 369 30.97 -14.20 21.26
N HIS A 370 30.13 -13.22 21.09
CA HIS A 370 28.67 -13.35 21.28
C HIS A 370 27.91 -12.55 20.26
N VAL A 371 26.94 -13.21 19.65
CA VAL A 371 26.00 -12.55 18.70
C VAL A 371 24.73 -12.21 19.46
N HIS A 372 24.32 -10.95 19.44
CA HIS A 372 23.12 -10.49 20.14
C HIS A 372 22.40 -9.39 19.36
N GLN A 373 21.15 -9.18 19.72
CA GLN A 373 20.32 -8.14 19.12
C GLN A 373 20.61 -6.79 19.78
N VAL A 374 20.90 -5.77 18.95
CA VAL A 374 21.14 -4.40 19.38
C VAL A 374 20.08 -3.49 18.77
N GLY A 375 19.41 -2.70 19.62
CA GLY A 375 18.42 -1.73 19.18
C GLY A 375 19.04 -0.52 18.51
N HIS A 376 18.51 -0.14 17.36
CA HIS A 376 18.90 1.06 16.62
C HIS A 376 17.68 1.95 16.43
N SER A 377 17.86 3.26 16.52
CA SER A 377 16.80 4.22 16.19
C SER A 377 16.44 4.14 14.71
N GLU A 378 15.17 3.91 14.40
CA GLU A 378 14.68 3.90 13.01
C GLU A 378 14.98 5.24 12.29
N ARG A 379 15.08 6.34 13.05
CA ARG A 379 15.20 7.69 12.49
C ARG A 379 16.65 8.13 12.28
N SER A 380 17.51 7.91 13.27
CA SER A 380 18.91 8.35 13.23
C SER A 380 19.87 7.24 12.83
N GLY A 381 19.49 5.97 13.00
CA GLY A 381 20.37 4.81 12.88
C GLY A 381 21.33 4.65 14.07
N ALA A 382 21.26 5.52 15.07
CA ALA A 382 22.10 5.43 16.26
C ALA A 382 21.72 4.23 17.12
N VAL A 383 22.71 3.63 17.81
CA VAL A 383 22.43 2.61 18.83
C VAL A 383 21.64 3.26 19.97
N VAL A 384 20.47 2.69 20.26
CA VAL A 384 19.58 3.14 21.33
C VAL A 384 20.16 2.80 22.69
N GLU A 385 20.07 3.74 23.63
CA GLU A 385 20.44 3.53 25.02
C GLU A 385 19.21 3.34 25.90
N PRO A 386 19.12 2.25 26.69
CA PRO A 386 18.24 2.22 27.84
C PRO A 386 18.67 3.29 28.82
N TYR A 387 17.84 4.30 29.05
CA TYR A 387 18.21 5.52 29.74
C TYR A 387 17.17 5.89 30.80
N LEU A 388 17.62 6.16 32.01
CA LEU A 388 16.76 6.57 33.11
C LEU A 388 16.38 8.03 32.93
N SER A 389 15.08 8.30 32.74
CA SER A 389 14.58 9.66 32.56
C SER A 389 13.18 9.87 33.14
N THR A 390 12.92 11.09 33.58
CA THR A 390 11.58 11.50 34.02
C THR A 390 10.75 11.92 32.82
N GLN A 391 9.69 11.17 32.52
CA GLN A 391 8.88 11.35 31.34
C GLN A 391 7.38 11.38 31.69
N TRP A 392 6.57 11.78 30.72
CA TRP A 392 5.12 11.67 30.81
C TRP A 392 4.65 10.35 30.16
N PHE A 393 3.74 9.66 30.85
CA PHE A 393 3.23 8.35 30.45
C PHE A 393 1.71 8.31 30.44
N VAL A 394 1.14 7.49 29.55
CA VAL A 394 -0.27 7.06 29.58
C VAL A 394 -0.35 5.66 30.17
N LYS A 395 -1.18 5.45 31.19
CA LYS A 395 -1.57 4.12 31.69
C LYS A 395 -2.43 3.43 30.67
N MET A 396 -1.87 2.43 30.02
CA MET A 396 -2.50 1.80 28.85
C MET A 396 -3.51 0.72 29.19
N GLN A 397 -3.34 0.01 30.31
CA GLN A 397 -4.19 -1.14 30.67
C GLN A 397 -5.70 -0.83 30.61
N PRO A 398 -6.24 0.27 31.24
CA PRO A 398 -7.67 0.53 31.20
C PRO A 398 -8.19 0.88 29.80
N LEU A 399 -7.36 1.54 28.97
CA LEU A 399 -7.70 1.92 27.60
C LEU A 399 -7.73 0.68 26.69
N ALA A 400 -6.78 -0.24 26.88
CA ALA A 400 -6.71 -1.49 26.16
C ALA A 400 -7.90 -2.41 26.49
N GLU A 401 -8.24 -2.56 27.75
CA GLU A 401 -9.42 -3.35 28.17
C GLU A 401 -10.70 -2.82 27.52
N ALA A 402 -10.90 -1.50 27.48
CA ALA A 402 -12.06 -0.88 26.84
C ALA A 402 -12.11 -1.17 25.33
N ALA A 403 -10.95 -1.14 24.64
CA ALA A 403 -10.84 -1.41 23.21
C ALA A 403 -11.01 -2.91 22.89
N ILE A 404 -10.47 -3.81 23.71
CA ILE A 404 -10.66 -5.26 23.60
C ILE A 404 -12.15 -5.60 23.74
N ASN A 405 -12.81 -5.03 24.75
CA ASN A 405 -14.24 -5.27 24.96
C ASN A 405 -15.09 -4.76 23.78
N MET A 406 -14.75 -3.63 23.20
CA MET A 406 -15.41 -3.11 22.00
C MET A 406 -15.23 -4.08 20.81
N GLN A 407 -14.01 -4.60 20.61
CA GLN A 407 -13.69 -5.52 19.52
C GLN A 407 -14.41 -6.87 19.61
N GLN A 408 -14.80 -7.28 20.82
CA GLN A 408 -15.61 -8.49 21.08
C GLN A 408 -17.12 -8.24 20.98
N GLY A 409 -17.55 -6.97 20.82
CA GLY A 409 -18.95 -6.56 20.76
C GLY A 409 -19.48 -6.30 19.35
N GLU A 410 -20.70 -5.75 19.27
CA GLU A 410 -21.35 -5.37 18.01
C GLU A 410 -20.66 -4.18 17.31
N GLU A 411 -20.07 -3.29 18.09
CA GLU A 411 -19.33 -2.09 17.61
C GLU A 411 -17.88 -2.40 17.21
N LYS A 412 -17.59 -3.65 16.84
CA LYS A 412 -16.24 -4.03 16.44
C LYS A 412 -15.78 -3.35 15.13
N VAL A 413 -14.47 -3.18 15.00
CA VAL A 413 -13.81 -2.81 13.75
C VAL A 413 -13.55 -4.05 12.92
N ASN A 414 -13.94 -4.07 11.65
CA ASN A 414 -13.69 -5.20 10.75
C ASN A 414 -12.30 -5.05 10.11
N PHE A 415 -11.41 -5.99 10.39
CA PHE A 415 -10.08 -6.04 9.75
C PHE A 415 -10.16 -6.78 8.42
N VAL A 416 -9.70 -6.16 7.36
CA VAL A 416 -9.59 -6.76 6.02
C VAL A 416 -8.11 -6.80 5.61
N PRO A 417 -7.49 -7.99 5.52
CA PRO A 417 -8.05 -9.32 5.86
C PRO A 417 -8.10 -9.58 7.37
N GLU A 418 -9.04 -10.44 7.78
CA GLU A 418 -9.37 -10.76 9.18
C GLU A 418 -8.17 -11.23 10.03
N ARG A 419 -7.15 -11.84 9.41
CA ARG A 419 -5.95 -12.30 10.13
C ARG A 419 -5.27 -11.23 10.98
N PHE A 420 -5.37 -9.95 10.60
CA PHE A 420 -4.76 -8.82 11.32
C PHE A 420 -5.52 -8.46 12.61
N GLU A 421 -6.77 -8.88 12.76
CA GLU A 421 -7.49 -8.75 14.02
C GLU A 421 -6.77 -9.52 15.15
N ARG A 422 -6.28 -10.74 14.87
CA ARG A 422 -5.50 -11.50 15.85
C ARG A 422 -4.19 -10.82 16.23
N THR A 423 -3.52 -10.22 15.27
CA THR A 423 -2.29 -9.46 15.50
C THR A 423 -2.56 -8.23 16.38
N TYR A 424 -3.64 -7.50 16.10
CA TYR A 424 -4.11 -6.37 16.90
C TYR A 424 -4.43 -6.80 18.34
N MET A 425 -5.24 -7.87 18.52
CA MET A 425 -5.66 -8.36 19.84
C MET A 425 -4.45 -8.79 20.69
N HIS A 426 -3.52 -9.55 20.10
CA HIS A 426 -2.31 -9.97 20.81
C HIS A 426 -1.48 -8.79 21.34
N TRP A 427 -1.37 -7.72 20.55
CA TRP A 427 -0.65 -6.51 20.97
C TRP A 427 -1.40 -5.78 22.10
N MET A 428 -2.73 -5.66 22.00
CA MET A 428 -3.56 -5.00 23.02
C MET A 428 -3.52 -5.74 24.38
N GLU A 429 -3.46 -7.07 24.35
CA GLU A 429 -3.37 -7.92 25.55
C GLU A 429 -2.02 -7.78 26.28
N ASN A 430 -0.97 -7.39 25.57
CA ASN A 430 0.40 -7.27 26.09
C ASN A 430 0.92 -5.81 26.10
N ILE A 431 0.03 -4.84 26.06
CA ILE A 431 0.40 -3.43 25.96
C ILE A 431 1.06 -2.93 27.24
N ARG A 432 2.10 -2.09 27.10
CA ARG A 432 2.78 -1.41 28.20
C ARG A 432 2.38 0.05 28.23
N ASP A 433 2.69 0.72 29.35
CA ASP A 433 2.46 2.17 29.48
C ASP A 433 3.25 2.91 28.40
N TRP A 434 2.60 3.90 27.80
CA TRP A 434 3.10 4.62 26.65
C TRP A 434 3.79 5.92 27.08
N CYS A 435 5.11 6.04 26.84
CA CYS A 435 5.86 7.28 26.99
C CYS A 435 5.43 8.26 25.88
N ILE A 436 4.84 9.40 26.29
CA ILE A 436 4.27 10.38 25.35
C ILE A 436 5.05 11.68 25.25
N SER A 437 6.10 11.90 26.04
CA SER A 437 6.93 13.11 25.97
C SER A 437 8.12 12.92 25.04
N ARG A 438 8.46 13.97 24.30
CA ARG A 438 9.60 14.04 23.37
C ARG A 438 10.35 15.34 23.58
N GLN A 439 11.67 15.28 23.64
CA GLN A 439 12.58 16.42 23.86
C GLN A 439 12.85 17.15 22.55
N LEU A 440 11.76 17.58 21.90
CA LEU A 440 11.74 18.28 20.63
C LEU A 440 11.20 19.69 20.79
N TRP A 441 11.41 20.54 19.82
CA TRP A 441 10.78 21.85 19.74
C TRP A 441 9.57 21.86 18.78
N TRP A 442 9.58 20.99 17.79
CA TRP A 442 8.51 20.84 16.82
C TRP A 442 7.48 19.78 17.25
N GLY A 443 6.26 20.20 17.51
CA GLY A 443 5.14 19.36 17.94
C GLY A 443 4.20 20.09 18.91
N HIS A 444 3.23 19.36 19.43
CA HIS A 444 2.29 19.85 20.42
C HIS A 444 2.97 19.96 21.79
N ARG A 445 3.25 21.16 22.22
CA ARG A 445 3.88 21.39 23.52
C ARG A 445 2.98 20.87 24.64
N ILE A 446 3.55 20.15 25.60
CA ILE A 446 2.81 19.55 26.72
C ILE A 446 2.10 20.65 27.52
N PRO A 447 0.76 20.56 27.76
CA PRO A 447 -0.03 21.58 28.45
C PRO A 447 0.07 21.41 29.97
N ALA A 448 1.31 21.41 30.47
CA ALA A 448 1.66 21.33 31.90
C ALA A 448 2.62 22.46 32.26
N TRP A 449 2.46 23.02 33.47
CA TRP A 449 3.28 24.09 34.00
C TRP A 449 3.79 23.71 35.38
N TYR A 450 4.99 24.12 35.71
CA TYR A 450 5.66 23.89 36.99
C TYR A 450 5.81 25.21 37.70
N HIS A 451 5.32 25.28 38.96
CA HIS A 451 5.51 26.47 39.78
C HIS A 451 6.98 26.60 40.20
N LYS A 452 7.59 27.73 39.88
CA LYS A 452 9.07 27.93 39.99
C LYS A 452 9.60 27.77 41.42
N GLU A 453 8.80 28.07 42.46
CA GLU A 453 9.21 28.00 43.86
C GLU A 453 8.78 26.68 44.52
N THR A 454 7.57 26.19 44.26
CA THR A 454 7.01 25.01 44.95
C THR A 454 7.19 23.70 44.20
N GLY A 455 7.45 23.75 42.92
CA GLY A 455 7.46 22.56 42.03
C GLY A 455 6.07 21.96 41.80
N GLU A 456 5.00 22.64 42.22
CA GLU A 456 3.63 22.19 41.93
C GLU A 456 3.34 22.12 40.45
N VAL A 457 2.63 21.09 40.02
CA VAL A 457 2.27 20.86 38.60
C VAL A 457 0.83 21.30 38.37
N TYR A 458 0.65 22.21 37.43
CA TYR A 458 -0.64 22.59 36.88
C TYR A 458 -0.81 22.03 35.48
N VAL A 459 -1.91 21.36 35.19
CA VAL A 459 -2.29 20.86 33.85
C VAL A 459 -3.60 21.53 33.44
N GLY A 460 -3.62 22.08 32.21
CA GLY A 460 -4.81 22.77 31.72
C GLY A 460 -4.72 23.12 30.24
N LYS A 461 -5.81 23.43 29.58
CA LYS A 461 -5.84 23.92 28.20
C LYS A 461 -5.20 25.29 28.04
N GLU A 462 -5.40 26.12 29.06
CA GLU A 462 -4.88 27.48 29.16
C GLU A 462 -3.79 27.58 30.24
N ALA A 463 -2.87 28.51 30.05
CA ALA A 463 -1.83 28.76 31.02
C ALA A 463 -2.43 29.26 32.36
N PRO A 464 -1.76 29.04 33.51
CA PRO A 464 -2.17 29.64 34.81
C PRO A 464 -2.26 31.14 34.72
N LYS A 465 -3.18 31.74 35.52
CA LYS A 465 -3.43 33.20 35.50
C LYS A 465 -2.22 34.06 35.89
N ASP A 466 -1.38 33.52 36.77
CA ASP A 466 -0.14 34.13 37.29
C ASP A 466 1.08 33.52 36.61
N ILE A 467 1.08 33.50 35.28
CA ILE A 467 2.06 32.80 34.41
C ILE A 467 3.51 33.14 34.74
N GLU A 468 3.81 34.30 35.29
CA GLU A 468 5.14 34.72 35.71
C GLU A 468 5.77 33.81 36.77
N ASN A 469 4.94 33.11 37.56
CA ASN A 469 5.38 32.17 38.59
C ASN A 469 5.51 30.72 38.08
N TRP A 470 5.17 30.51 36.84
CA TRP A 470 5.13 29.17 36.24
C TRP A 470 6.05 29.05 35.04
N GLU A 471 6.50 27.83 34.77
CA GLU A 471 7.26 27.46 33.59
C GLU A 471 6.55 26.29 32.89
N GLN A 472 6.26 26.48 31.62
CA GLN A 472 5.63 25.41 30.83
C GLN A 472 6.65 24.34 30.53
N ASP A 473 6.21 23.08 30.56
CA ASP A 473 7.02 21.92 30.12
C ASP A 473 7.66 22.20 28.76
N GLU A 474 8.93 21.90 28.62
CA GLU A 474 9.65 22.16 27.36
C GLU A 474 9.41 21.09 26.30
N ASP A 475 9.00 19.90 26.72
CA ASP A 475 8.75 18.77 25.85
C ASP A 475 7.49 18.94 25.01
N VAL A 476 7.43 18.21 23.91
CA VAL A 476 6.25 18.07 23.09
C VAL A 476 5.70 16.65 23.21
N LEU A 477 4.45 16.46 22.78
CA LEU A 477 3.82 15.14 22.73
C LEU A 477 4.33 14.31 21.54
N ASP A 478 4.36 13.01 21.71
CA ASP A 478 4.58 12.04 20.65
C ASP A 478 3.61 12.29 19.47
N THR A 479 4.11 12.27 18.25
CA THR A 479 3.34 12.41 17.00
C THR A 479 2.08 11.54 16.99
N TRP A 480 2.21 10.30 17.46
CA TRP A 480 1.12 9.34 17.49
C TRP A 480 0.02 9.69 18.48
N PHE A 481 0.29 10.59 19.45
CA PHE A 481 -0.73 11.09 20.38
C PHE A 481 -1.77 11.95 19.66
N SER A 482 -1.35 12.86 18.80
CA SER A 482 -2.23 13.69 17.97
C SER A 482 -2.82 12.91 16.79
N SER A 483 -2.00 12.09 16.10
CA SER A 483 -2.44 11.32 14.94
C SER A 483 -3.52 10.27 15.28
N ALA A 484 -3.56 9.79 16.53
CA ALA A 484 -4.59 8.89 17.01
C ALA A 484 -6.00 9.52 17.11
N LEU A 485 -6.08 10.84 17.13
CA LEU A 485 -7.35 11.57 17.18
C LEU A 485 -7.94 11.84 15.79
N TRP A 486 -7.19 11.54 14.73
CA TRP A 486 -7.47 11.90 13.36
C TRP A 486 -8.91 11.61 12.89
N PRO A 487 -9.52 10.44 13.15
CA PRO A 487 -10.85 10.11 12.62
C PRO A 487 -11.97 11.02 13.14
N PHE A 488 -11.83 11.64 14.30
CA PHE A 488 -12.87 12.45 14.93
C PHE A 488 -12.48 13.91 15.15
N SER A 489 -11.21 14.20 15.43
CA SER A 489 -10.75 15.59 15.61
C SER A 489 -10.77 16.39 14.31
N THR A 490 -10.53 15.74 13.17
CA THR A 490 -10.60 16.36 11.85
C THR A 490 -12.00 16.84 11.49
N MET A 491 -13.03 16.26 12.10
CA MET A 491 -14.44 16.57 11.86
C MET A 491 -15.04 17.55 12.89
N GLY A 492 -14.19 18.12 13.76
CA GLY A 492 -14.60 19.18 14.68
C GLY A 492 -14.67 18.81 16.16
N TRP A 493 -14.48 17.52 16.54
CA TRP A 493 -14.36 17.18 17.94
C TRP A 493 -13.21 17.97 18.62
N PRO A 494 -13.33 18.53 19.84
CA PRO A 494 -14.27 18.16 20.90
C PRO A 494 -15.65 18.84 20.84
N ASP A 495 -15.95 19.65 19.84
CA ASP A 495 -17.32 20.16 19.65
C ASP A 495 -18.22 19.04 19.07
N GLU A 496 -18.93 18.34 19.96
CA GLU A 496 -19.87 17.28 19.55
C GLU A 496 -21.09 17.83 18.79
N SER A 497 -21.26 19.17 18.71
CA SER A 497 -22.30 19.80 17.92
C SER A 497 -21.88 20.04 16.46
N ALA A 498 -20.61 19.92 16.11
CA ALA A 498 -20.07 20.12 14.77
C ALA A 498 -20.82 19.26 13.73
N GLU A 499 -21.20 19.87 12.61
CA GLU A 499 -22.03 19.22 11.58
C GLU A 499 -21.31 18.03 10.96
N ASP A 500 -20.03 18.19 10.60
CA ASP A 500 -19.24 17.12 9.99
C ASP A 500 -19.03 15.96 10.97
N TYR A 501 -18.80 16.24 12.28
CA TYR A 501 -18.67 15.20 13.30
C TYR A 501 -19.95 14.39 13.46
N LYS A 502 -21.12 15.02 13.48
CA LYS A 502 -22.41 14.32 13.60
C LYS A 502 -22.72 13.47 12.38
N ARG A 503 -22.34 13.93 11.18
CA ARG A 503 -22.70 13.31 9.91
C ARG A 503 -21.75 12.22 9.48
N TYR A 504 -20.42 12.45 9.59
CA TYR A 504 -19.42 11.61 8.98
C TYR A 504 -18.61 10.75 9.95
N PHE A 505 -18.81 10.92 11.26
CA PHE A 505 -18.14 10.10 12.27
C PHE A 505 -19.11 9.09 12.94
N PRO A 506 -18.76 7.79 13.10
CA PRO A 506 -17.53 7.10 12.69
C PRO A 506 -17.36 7.01 11.16
N THR A 507 -16.10 6.96 10.70
CA THR A 507 -15.83 6.82 9.28
C THR A 507 -16.12 5.39 8.77
N ASP A 508 -16.29 5.22 7.45
CA ASP A 508 -16.66 3.92 6.88
C ASP A 508 -15.46 3.01 6.71
N VAL A 509 -14.36 3.53 6.17
CA VAL A 509 -13.15 2.74 5.95
C VAL A 509 -11.90 3.55 6.22
N LEU A 510 -10.94 2.90 6.87
CA LEU A 510 -9.54 3.32 6.93
C LEU A 510 -8.73 2.39 6.02
N VAL A 511 -7.86 2.96 5.19
CA VAL A 511 -6.88 2.18 4.39
C VAL A 511 -5.50 2.48 4.94
N THR A 512 -4.67 1.46 5.18
CA THR A 512 -3.32 1.65 5.73
C THR A 512 -2.44 0.42 5.55
N GLY A 513 -1.12 0.60 5.67
CA GLY A 513 -0.15 -0.49 5.69
C GLY A 513 -0.19 -1.33 6.97
N TYR A 514 0.19 -2.61 6.89
CA TYR A 514 0.26 -3.48 8.06
C TYR A 514 1.32 -3.06 9.08
N ASP A 515 2.32 -2.29 8.66
CA ASP A 515 3.45 -1.86 9.48
C ASP A 515 3.07 -0.79 10.53
N ILE A 516 1.94 -0.11 10.36
CA ILE A 516 1.45 0.90 11.32
C ILE A 516 0.17 0.51 12.06
N ILE A 517 -0.16 -0.78 12.12
CA ILE A 517 -1.33 -1.27 12.89
C ILE A 517 -1.19 -0.86 14.37
N PHE A 518 -0.02 -1.04 14.97
CA PHE A 518 0.21 -0.73 16.38
C PHE A 518 0.42 0.76 16.62
N PHE A 519 1.14 1.42 15.70
CA PHE A 519 1.44 2.83 15.81
C PHE A 519 0.19 3.70 15.70
N TRP A 520 -0.71 3.35 14.78
CA TRP A 520 -1.82 4.21 14.40
C TRP A 520 -3.19 3.58 14.57
N VAL A 521 -3.47 2.43 13.95
CA VAL A 521 -4.80 1.81 13.99
C VAL A 521 -5.24 1.53 15.42
N ALA A 522 -4.40 0.87 16.21
CA ALA A 522 -4.71 0.52 17.60
C ALA A 522 -4.93 1.77 18.45
N ARG A 523 -4.08 2.81 18.26
CA ARG A 523 -4.20 4.08 18.99
C ARG A 523 -5.48 4.83 18.63
N MET A 524 -5.88 4.85 17.36
CA MET A 524 -7.17 5.40 16.97
C MET A 524 -8.34 4.67 17.63
N ILE A 525 -8.29 3.35 17.70
CA ILE A 525 -9.36 2.51 18.27
C ILE A 525 -9.55 2.83 19.76
N PHE A 526 -8.49 2.80 20.57
CA PHE A 526 -8.66 3.05 22.01
C PHE A 526 -8.93 4.52 22.33
N GLN A 527 -8.36 5.48 21.61
CA GLN A 527 -8.65 6.90 21.79
C GLN A 527 -10.10 7.22 21.42
N SER A 528 -10.57 6.72 20.25
CA SER A 528 -11.96 6.89 19.84
C SER A 528 -12.92 6.31 20.88
N LYS A 529 -12.67 5.08 21.35
CA LYS A 529 -13.49 4.45 22.40
C LYS A 529 -13.51 5.26 23.67
N GLN A 530 -12.35 5.80 24.09
CA GLN A 530 -12.21 6.57 25.32
C GLN A 530 -12.95 7.91 25.29
N PHE A 531 -12.94 8.62 24.15
CA PHE A 531 -13.42 10.01 24.08
C PHE A 531 -14.79 10.15 23.43
N THR A 532 -15.17 9.24 22.54
CA THR A 532 -16.44 9.28 21.80
C THR A 532 -17.39 8.14 22.17
N GLY A 533 -16.90 7.10 22.84
CA GLY A 533 -17.66 5.88 23.13
C GLY A 533 -17.87 4.97 21.90
N LYS A 534 -17.45 5.37 20.71
CA LYS A 534 -17.67 4.69 19.43
C LYS A 534 -16.36 4.15 18.84
N ARG A 535 -16.47 3.21 17.88
CA ARG A 535 -15.34 2.84 17.01
C ARG A 535 -14.93 4.02 16.12
N PRO A 536 -13.66 4.13 15.70
CA PRO A 536 -13.23 5.24 14.83
C PRO A 536 -13.67 5.08 13.38
N PHE A 537 -13.74 3.85 12.90
CA PHE A 537 -14.11 3.45 11.53
C PHE A 537 -14.76 2.06 11.56
N LYS A 538 -15.57 1.78 10.52
CA LYS A 538 -16.26 0.49 10.40
C LYS A 538 -15.30 -0.61 9.94
N ASP A 539 -14.60 -0.36 8.85
CA ASP A 539 -13.65 -1.29 8.24
C ASP A 539 -12.23 -0.71 8.31
N VAL A 540 -11.22 -1.57 8.45
CA VAL A 540 -9.82 -1.23 8.22
C VAL A 540 -9.27 -2.16 7.14
N LEU A 541 -9.00 -1.59 5.96
CA LEU A 541 -8.37 -2.26 4.84
C LEU A 541 -6.86 -2.16 4.98
N ILE A 542 -6.23 -3.29 5.19
CA ILE A 542 -4.78 -3.38 5.40
C ILE A 542 -4.12 -3.88 4.12
N HIS A 543 -3.16 -3.11 3.63
CA HIS A 543 -2.33 -3.48 2.49
C HIS A 543 -0.90 -3.84 2.93
N GLY A 544 -0.14 -4.43 2.02
CA GLY A 544 1.28 -4.74 2.22
C GLY A 544 2.19 -3.57 1.83
N LEU A 545 3.48 -3.86 1.67
CA LEU A 545 4.48 -2.90 1.24
C LEU A 545 4.83 -3.10 -0.23
N ILE A 546 5.23 -2.03 -0.91
CA ILE A 546 5.77 -2.14 -2.26
C ILE A 546 7.25 -2.50 -2.17
N ARG A 547 7.61 -3.55 -2.92
CA ARG A 547 8.96 -4.08 -3.02
C ARG A 547 9.50 -3.94 -4.45
N ASP A 548 10.81 -3.96 -4.58
CA ASP A 548 11.45 -4.03 -5.91
C ASP A 548 11.22 -5.39 -6.58
N SER A 549 11.69 -5.54 -7.82
CA SER A 549 11.54 -6.77 -8.60
C SER A 549 12.19 -8.00 -7.94
N GLU A 550 13.19 -7.80 -7.07
CA GLU A 550 13.86 -8.86 -6.31
C GLU A 550 13.17 -9.16 -4.96
N GLY A 551 12.14 -8.40 -4.60
CA GLY A 551 11.37 -8.58 -3.36
C GLY A 551 11.98 -7.86 -2.16
N ARG A 552 12.96 -6.97 -2.34
CA ARG A 552 13.55 -6.16 -1.26
C ARG A 552 12.68 -4.93 -0.97
N LYS A 553 12.65 -4.50 0.28
CA LYS A 553 12.02 -3.23 0.67
C LYS A 553 12.69 -2.07 -0.09
N MET A 554 11.89 -1.20 -0.70
CA MET A 554 12.40 0.01 -1.34
C MET A 554 12.85 1.01 -0.27
N SER A 555 14.08 1.53 -0.40
CA SER A 555 14.61 2.57 0.49
C SER A 555 15.55 3.51 -0.26
N LYS A 556 15.71 4.73 0.27
CA LYS A 556 16.67 5.72 -0.27
C LYS A 556 18.11 5.23 -0.15
N SER A 557 18.43 4.52 0.94
CA SER A 557 19.77 3.99 1.19
C SER A 557 20.19 2.89 0.22
N LEU A 558 19.24 2.07 -0.25
CA LEU A 558 19.49 1.03 -1.26
C LEU A 558 19.44 1.57 -2.70
N GLY A 559 18.96 2.81 -2.91
CA GLY A 559 18.83 3.40 -4.25
C GLY A 559 17.86 2.66 -5.19
N ASN A 560 16.98 1.81 -4.64
CA ASN A 560 16.00 1.00 -5.38
C ASN A 560 14.58 1.60 -5.34
N GLY A 561 14.42 2.80 -4.78
CA GLY A 561 13.15 3.51 -4.75
C GLY A 561 12.74 4.03 -6.13
N VAL A 562 11.46 3.93 -6.46
CA VAL A 562 10.86 4.47 -7.68
C VAL A 562 9.97 5.65 -7.30
N ASP A 563 10.21 6.81 -7.93
CA ASP A 563 9.33 7.98 -7.78
C ASP A 563 8.04 7.75 -8.60
N PRO A 564 6.85 7.81 -8.00
CA PRO A 564 5.60 7.67 -8.74
C PRO A 564 5.44 8.72 -9.85
N MET A 565 6.08 9.90 -9.72
CA MET A 565 6.04 10.93 -10.76
C MET A 565 6.78 10.51 -12.02
N ASP A 566 7.92 9.82 -11.89
CA ASP A 566 8.66 9.27 -13.05
C ASP A 566 7.81 8.25 -13.82
N VAL A 567 7.01 7.46 -13.10
CA VAL A 567 6.10 6.48 -13.70
C VAL A 567 4.96 7.20 -14.44
N ILE A 568 4.36 8.22 -13.82
CA ILE A 568 3.28 9.03 -14.42
C ILE A 568 3.79 9.78 -15.65
N ASP A 569 4.95 10.38 -15.57
CA ASP A 569 5.54 11.11 -16.70
C ASP A 569 5.80 10.20 -17.90
N LYS A 570 6.09 8.92 -17.68
CA LYS A 570 6.36 7.95 -18.74
C LYS A 570 5.10 7.28 -19.29
N TYR A 571 4.18 6.86 -18.43
CA TYR A 571 3.06 5.99 -18.79
C TYR A 571 1.67 6.57 -18.46
N GLY A 572 1.61 7.72 -17.77
CA GLY A 572 0.36 8.32 -17.30
C GLY A 572 -0.11 7.81 -15.96
N ALA A 573 -0.93 8.62 -15.29
CA ALA A 573 -1.50 8.32 -13.97
C ALA A 573 -2.42 7.09 -14.02
N ASP A 574 -3.27 6.97 -15.02
CA ASP A 574 -4.20 5.86 -15.17
C ASP A 574 -3.49 4.50 -15.25
N SER A 575 -2.35 4.45 -15.94
CA SER A 575 -1.54 3.23 -16.06
C SER A 575 -0.94 2.82 -14.72
N LEU A 576 -0.43 3.78 -13.94
CA LEU A 576 0.08 3.52 -12.60
C LEU A 576 -1.04 3.07 -11.67
N ARG A 577 -2.18 3.76 -11.64
CA ARG A 577 -3.34 3.44 -10.80
C ARG A 577 -3.85 2.03 -11.08
N TYR A 578 -4.06 1.70 -12.34
CA TYR A 578 -4.55 0.37 -12.72
C TYR A 578 -3.57 -0.75 -12.35
N PHE A 579 -2.26 -0.53 -12.53
CA PHE A 579 -1.22 -1.45 -12.09
C PHE A 579 -1.27 -1.67 -10.56
N LEU A 580 -1.36 -0.58 -9.78
CA LEU A 580 -1.39 -0.64 -8.32
C LEU A 580 -2.64 -1.39 -7.81
N LEU A 581 -3.79 -1.18 -8.43
CA LEU A 581 -5.05 -1.84 -8.06
C LEU A 581 -5.09 -3.29 -8.49
N THR A 582 -4.72 -3.60 -9.73
CA THR A 582 -4.80 -4.97 -10.28
C THR A 582 -3.72 -5.91 -9.74
N GLY A 583 -2.61 -5.36 -9.24
CA GLY A 583 -1.60 -6.10 -8.51
C GLY A 583 -1.90 -6.28 -7.02
N SER A 584 -2.97 -5.63 -6.52
CA SER A 584 -3.32 -5.59 -5.10
C SER A 584 -4.06 -6.85 -4.66
N THR A 585 -3.62 -7.40 -3.53
CA THR A 585 -4.36 -8.39 -2.74
C THR A 585 -4.31 -7.94 -1.29
N PRO A 586 -5.43 -7.88 -0.56
CA PRO A 586 -5.45 -7.39 0.81
C PRO A 586 -4.41 -8.07 1.70
N GLY A 587 -3.58 -7.27 2.37
CA GLY A 587 -2.54 -7.72 3.28
C GLY A 587 -1.31 -8.38 2.65
N GLN A 588 -1.13 -8.34 1.33
CA GLN A 588 0.03 -8.87 0.62
C GLN A 588 0.92 -7.75 0.10
N ASP A 589 2.23 -8.02 0.04
CA ASP A 589 3.19 -7.11 -0.59
C ASP A 589 3.04 -7.10 -2.11
N LEU A 590 3.26 -5.93 -2.72
CA LEU A 590 3.23 -5.72 -4.16
C LEU A 590 4.66 -5.56 -4.69
N ARG A 591 5.03 -6.36 -5.72
CA ARG A 591 6.30 -6.18 -6.42
C ARG A 591 6.12 -5.25 -7.62
N PHE A 592 6.96 -4.24 -7.68
CA PHE A 592 6.97 -3.30 -8.80
C PHE A 592 7.80 -3.82 -9.98
N TYR A 593 7.21 -3.77 -11.18
CA TYR A 593 7.84 -4.10 -12.45
C TYR A 593 7.45 -3.07 -13.51
N TRP A 594 8.43 -2.48 -14.18
CA TRP A 594 8.19 -1.52 -15.27
C TRP A 594 7.37 -2.12 -16.41
N GLU A 595 7.63 -3.39 -16.77
CA GLU A 595 6.95 -4.11 -17.85
C GLU A 595 5.46 -4.31 -17.55
N LYS A 596 5.10 -4.47 -16.28
CA LYS A 596 3.68 -4.56 -15.89
C LYS A 596 2.97 -3.21 -16.04
N VAL A 597 3.62 -2.11 -15.70
CA VAL A 597 3.05 -0.77 -15.93
C VAL A 597 2.91 -0.50 -17.43
N GLU A 598 3.89 -0.89 -18.24
CA GLU A 598 3.81 -0.79 -19.70
C GLU A 598 2.64 -1.61 -20.26
N SER A 599 2.39 -2.80 -19.72
CA SER A 599 1.22 -3.62 -20.09
C SER A 599 -0.10 -2.91 -19.78
N THR A 600 -0.20 -2.18 -18.67
CA THR A 600 -1.38 -1.38 -18.35
C THR A 600 -1.53 -0.16 -19.27
N TRP A 601 -0.43 0.45 -19.68
CA TRP A 601 -0.46 1.50 -20.71
C TRP A 601 -0.95 0.95 -22.07
N ASN A 602 -0.52 -0.25 -22.46
CA ASN A 602 -1.03 -0.92 -23.66
C ASN A 602 -2.54 -1.19 -23.57
N PHE A 603 -3.04 -1.54 -22.38
CA PHE A 603 -4.47 -1.67 -22.12
C PHE A 603 -5.20 -0.34 -22.31
N ALA A 604 -4.71 0.74 -21.73
CA ALA A 604 -5.28 2.08 -21.93
C ALA A 604 -5.32 2.47 -23.42
N ASN A 605 -4.24 2.20 -24.17
CA ASN A 605 -4.17 2.44 -25.60
C ASN A 605 -5.19 1.60 -26.39
N LYS A 606 -5.47 0.36 -25.98
CA LYS A 606 -6.52 -0.47 -26.59
C LYS A 606 -7.91 0.09 -26.31
N VAL A 607 -8.19 0.50 -25.07
CA VAL A 607 -9.45 1.19 -24.70
C VAL A 607 -9.65 2.43 -25.56
N TRP A 608 -8.61 3.26 -25.71
CA TRP A 608 -8.64 4.45 -26.54
C TRP A 608 -8.99 4.17 -27.99
N ASN A 609 -8.35 3.19 -28.61
CA ASN A 609 -8.60 2.83 -30.00
C ASN A 609 -9.99 2.23 -30.22
N ALA A 610 -10.46 1.41 -29.28
CA ALA A 610 -11.83 0.87 -29.30
C ALA A 610 -12.87 1.98 -29.19
N SER A 611 -12.68 2.92 -28.26
CA SER A 611 -13.55 4.08 -28.10
C SER A 611 -13.56 4.99 -29.33
N ARG A 612 -12.39 5.17 -29.94
CA ARG A 612 -12.27 5.92 -31.18
C ARG A 612 -13.07 5.29 -32.32
N PHE A 613 -13.03 3.97 -32.46
CA PHE A 613 -13.86 3.24 -33.43
C PHE A 613 -15.36 3.46 -33.15
N ALA A 614 -15.79 3.32 -31.89
CA ALA A 614 -17.17 3.54 -31.50
C ALA A 614 -17.64 4.96 -31.84
N LEU A 615 -16.87 5.98 -31.46
CA LEU A 615 -17.19 7.38 -31.72
C LEU A 615 -17.27 7.71 -33.22
N MET A 616 -16.42 7.14 -34.07
CA MET A 616 -16.51 7.33 -35.53
C MET A 616 -17.81 6.78 -36.14
N ASN A 617 -18.44 5.82 -35.50
CA ASN A 617 -19.72 5.25 -35.92
C ASN A 617 -20.93 5.92 -35.24
N MET A 618 -20.70 6.89 -34.34
CA MET A 618 -21.71 7.61 -33.58
C MET A 618 -21.79 9.11 -33.98
N GLU A 619 -21.25 9.50 -35.13
CA GLU A 619 -21.31 10.88 -35.56
C GLU A 619 -22.78 11.33 -35.71
N GLY A 620 -23.14 12.42 -35.02
CA GLY A 620 -24.50 12.93 -34.96
C GLY A 620 -25.49 12.12 -34.10
N PHE A 621 -25.02 11.06 -33.41
CA PHE A 621 -25.84 10.23 -32.53
C PHE A 621 -25.78 10.78 -31.10
N THR A 622 -26.95 11.00 -30.50
CA THR A 622 -27.14 11.60 -29.19
C THR A 622 -27.60 10.58 -28.16
N TYR A 623 -27.62 10.94 -26.89
CA TYR A 623 -28.12 10.09 -25.82
C TYR A 623 -29.60 9.69 -26.02
N ASP A 624 -30.42 10.62 -26.56
CA ASP A 624 -31.84 10.38 -26.81
C ASP A 624 -32.07 9.42 -27.98
N ASP A 625 -31.07 9.15 -28.83
CA ASP A 625 -31.17 8.21 -29.95
C ASP A 625 -30.91 6.75 -29.53
N ILE A 626 -30.49 6.50 -28.27
CA ILE A 626 -30.21 5.15 -27.75
C ILE A 626 -31.51 4.39 -27.56
N ASP A 627 -31.77 3.44 -28.44
CA ASP A 627 -32.92 2.53 -28.38
C ASP A 627 -32.47 1.07 -28.41
N LEU A 628 -32.67 0.37 -27.31
CA LEU A 628 -32.34 -1.05 -27.14
C LEU A 628 -33.53 -1.97 -27.29
N THR A 629 -34.68 -1.46 -27.81
CA THR A 629 -35.90 -2.25 -28.03
C THR A 629 -35.98 -2.84 -29.45
N GLY A 630 -34.98 -2.52 -30.30
CA GLY A 630 -34.90 -3.03 -31.67
C GLY A 630 -34.58 -4.54 -31.73
N ASP A 631 -34.47 -5.07 -32.92
CA ASP A 631 -34.11 -6.47 -33.14
C ASP A 631 -32.63 -6.68 -32.89
N LEU A 632 -32.29 -7.22 -31.72
CA LEU A 632 -30.90 -7.46 -31.26
C LEU A 632 -30.34 -8.71 -31.97
N SER A 633 -29.19 -8.56 -32.62
CA SER A 633 -28.39 -9.69 -33.14
C SER A 633 -27.89 -10.61 -32.02
N LEU A 634 -27.43 -11.81 -32.36
CA LEU A 634 -26.75 -12.70 -31.38
C LEU A 634 -25.60 -12.00 -30.69
N ALA A 635 -24.79 -11.25 -31.42
CA ALA A 635 -23.65 -10.52 -30.84
C ALA A 635 -24.10 -9.43 -29.86
N ASP A 636 -25.21 -8.72 -30.17
CA ASP A 636 -25.77 -7.68 -29.28
C ASP A 636 -26.32 -8.30 -27.98
N LYS A 637 -27.10 -9.36 -28.07
CA LYS A 637 -27.61 -10.10 -26.90
C LYS A 637 -26.49 -10.64 -26.02
N TRP A 638 -25.45 -11.20 -26.63
CA TRP A 638 -24.30 -11.72 -25.94
C TRP A 638 -23.54 -10.63 -25.20
N ILE A 639 -23.18 -9.53 -25.88
CA ILE A 639 -22.35 -8.51 -25.20
C ILE A 639 -23.11 -7.80 -24.06
N LEU A 640 -24.42 -7.62 -24.19
CA LEU A 640 -25.27 -7.09 -23.14
C LEU A 640 -25.35 -8.05 -21.93
N THR A 641 -25.44 -9.35 -22.18
CA THR A 641 -25.40 -10.38 -21.12
C THR A 641 -24.05 -10.35 -20.41
N ARG A 642 -22.93 -10.31 -21.16
CA ARG A 642 -21.57 -10.25 -20.59
C ARG A 642 -21.33 -8.95 -19.83
N LEU A 643 -21.86 -7.83 -20.29
CA LEU A 643 -21.84 -6.55 -19.58
C LEU A 643 -22.50 -6.66 -18.22
N ASN A 644 -23.70 -7.23 -18.14
CA ASN A 644 -24.41 -7.44 -16.87
C ASN A 644 -23.63 -8.30 -15.88
N GLU A 645 -23.09 -9.43 -16.33
CA GLU A 645 -22.23 -10.28 -15.50
C GLU A 645 -20.99 -9.53 -15.01
N THR A 646 -20.41 -8.69 -15.87
CA THR A 646 -19.25 -7.87 -15.51
C THR A 646 -19.60 -6.81 -14.48
N ILE A 647 -20.74 -6.10 -14.64
CA ILE A 647 -21.24 -5.12 -13.65
C ILE A 647 -21.40 -5.80 -12.29
N GLU A 648 -22.02 -6.97 -12.23
CA GLU A 648 -22.21 -7.72 -10.98
C GLU A 648 -20.88 -8.06 -10.32
N GLN A 649 -19.95 -8.64 -11.08
CA GLN A 649 -18.67 -9.10 -10.53
C GLN A 649 -17.77 -7.92 -10.11
N VAL A 650 -17.69 -6.86 -10.89
CA VAL A 650 -16.91 -5.66 -10.55
C VAL A 650 -17.48 -5.02 -9.29
N THR A 651 -18.80 -4.82 -9.23
CA THR A 651 -19.47 -4.25 -8.05
C THR A 651 -19.23 -5.09 -6.79
N LYS A 652 -19.42 -6.40 -6.88
CA LYS A 652 -19.23 -7.34 -5.78
C LYS A 652 -17.80 -7.33 -5.25
N ASN A 653 -16.80 -7.42 -6.15
CA ASN A 653 -15.39 -7.51 -5.76
C ASN A 653 -14.88 -6.16 -5.21
N THR A 654 -15.26 -5.03 -5.81
CA THR A 654 -14.87 -3.71 -5.29
C THR A 654 -15.46 -3.44 -3.91
N ASN A 655 -16.72 -3.81 -3.66
CA ASN A 655 -17.34 -3.71 -2.33
C ASN A 655 -16.68 -4.61 -1.27
N LYS A 656 -15.93 -5.63 -1.68
CA LYS A 656 -15.12 -6.49 -0.81
C LYS A 656 -13.65 -6.08 -0.73
N TYR A 657 -13.30 -4.95 -1.36
CA TYR A 657 -11.92 -4.48 -1.47
C TYR A 657 -10.98 -5.42 -2.28
N GLU A 658 -11.54 -6.31 -3.09
CA GLU A 658 -10.82 -7.22 -3.99
C GLU A 658 -10.56 -6.55 -5.36
N PHE A 659 -9.81 -5.44 -5.34
CA PHE A 659 -9.58 -4.60 -6.54
C PHE A 659 -8.87 -5.37 -7.66
N GLY A 660 -7.97 -6.30 -7.32
CA GLY A 660 -7.29 -7.16 -8.30
C GLY A 660 -8.26 -8.00 -9.11
N GLU A 661 -9.26 -8.61 -8.45
CA GLU A 661 -10.29 -9.40 -9.12
C GLU A 661 -11.23 -8.51 -9.94
N ALA A 662 -11.68 -7.38 -9.38
CA ALA A 662 -12.52 -6.42 -10.11
C ALA A 662 -11.83 -5.95 -11.40
N GLY A 663 -10.56 -5.55 -11.31
CA GLY A 663 -9.77 -5.14 -12.48
C GLY A 663 -9.59 -6.27 -13.49
N ARG A 664 -9.43 -7.54 -13.07
CA ARG A 664 -9.33 -8.69 -13.96
C ARG A 664 -10.63 -8.91 -14.76
N TYR A 665 -11.80 -8.78 -14.11
CA TYR A 665 -13.10 -8.86 -14.82
C TYR A 665 -13.23 -7.73 -15.85
N LEU A 666 -12.86 -6.50 -15.50
CA LEU A 666 -12.85 -5.36 -16.43
C LEU A 666 -11.92 -5.61 -17.62
N TYR A 667 -10.70 -6.09 -17.34
CA TYR A 667 -9.74 -6.38 -18.41
C TYR A 667 -10.27 -7.42 -19.39
N ASN A 668 -10.75 -8.55 -18.88
CA ASN A 668 -11.24 -9.64 -19.72
C ASN A 668 -12.45 -9.20 -20.57
N PHE A 669 -13.41 -8.50 -19.97
CA PHE A 669 -14.55 -7.98 -20.70
C PHE A 669 -14.12 -7.00 -21.80
N ILE A 670 -13.29 -6.02 -21.46
CA ILE A 670 -12.87 -4.98 -22.42
C ILE A 670 -11.97 -5.55 -23.50
N TRP A 671 -10.93 -6.31 -23.10
CA TRP A 671 -9.92 -6.79 -24.04
C TRP A 671 -10.43 -7.96 -24.87
N ASP A 672 -10.87 -9.04 -24.20
CA ASP A 672 -11.16 -10.32 -24.84
C ASP A 672 -12.57 -10.38 -25.47
N GLU A 673 -13.57 -9.65 -24.92
CA GLU A 673 -14.94 -9.75 -25.36
C GLU A 673 -15.36 -8.55 -26.20
N LEU A 674 -15.27 -7.32 -25.64
CA LEU A 674 -15.66 -6.11 -26.35
C LEU A 674 -14.77 -5.81 -27.54
N CYS A 675 -13.43 -5.77 -27.35
CA CYS A 675 -12.51 -5.35 -28.41
C CYS A 675 -12.21 -6.46 -29.43
N ASP A 676 -11.98 -7.70 -28.98
CA ASP A 676 -11.54 -8.76 -29.88
C ASP A 676 -12.69 -9.43 -30.64
N TRP A 677 -13.92 -9.35 -30.10
CA TRP A 677 -15.07 -10.00 -30.70
C TRP A 677 -16.18 -9.05 -31.06
N TYR A 678 -16.81 -8.37 -30.07
CA TYR A 678 -18.01 -7.60 -30.32
C TYR A 678 -17.79 -6.48 -31.34
N ILE A 679 -16.75 -5.68 -31.20
CA ILE A 679 -16.42 -4.60 -32.16
C ILE A 679 -16.24 -5.16 -33.58
N GLU A 680 -15.57 -6.32 -33.73
CA GLU A 680 -15.37 -6.91 -35.05
C GLU A 680 -16.66 -7.45 -35.65
N MET A 681 -17.57 -8.01 -34.83
CA MET A 681 -18.90 -8.46 -35.26
C MET A 681 -19.81 -7.29 -35.60
N ALA A 682 -19.79 -6.22 -34.81
CA ALA A 682 -20.57 -5.01 -35.05
C ALA A 682 -20.24 -4.31 -36.37
N LYS A 683 -19.06 -4.56 -36.97
CA LYS A 683 -18.72 -4.00 -38.30
C LYS A 683 -19.64 -4.50 -39.40
N LEU A 684 -20.20 -5.71 -39.27
CA LEU A 684 -21.13 -6.24 -40.28
C LEU A 684 -22.41 -5.39 -40.41
N PRO A 685 -23.20 -5.21 -39.35
CA PRO A 685 -24.38 -4.35 -39.42
C PRO A 685 -24.04 -2.86 -39.62
N LEU A 686 -22.98 -2.34 -39.01
CA LEU A 686 -22.58 -0.92 -39.11
C LEU A 686 -22.23 -0.50 -40.54
N TYR A 687 -21.67 -1.40 -41.35
CA TYR A 687 -21.30 -1.15 -42.76
C TYR A 687 -22.19 -1.87 -43.75
N GLY A 688 -23.25 -2.51 -43.29
CA GLY A 688 -24.32 -3.12 -44.10
C GLY A 688 -25.30 -2.10 -44.64
N ASP A 689 -26.27 -2.59 -45.39
CA ASP A 689 -27.33 -1.76 -46.05
C ASP A 689 -28.61 -1.64 -45.20
N ASP A 690 -28.75 -2.42 -44.10
CA ASP A 690 -29.92 -2.37 -43.21
C ASP A 690 -29.78 -1.26 -42.18
N GLU A 691 -30.46 -0.15 -42.39
CA GLU A 691 -30.44 1.03 -41.52
C GLU A 691 -31.07 0.75 -40.14
N ALA A 692 -32.04 -0.15 -40.03
CA ALA A 692 -32.66 -0.51 -38.75
C ALA A 692 -31.64 -1.27 -37.88
N GLN A 693 -30.98 -2.29 -38.45
CA GLN A 693 -29.94 -3.06 -37.75
C GLN A 693 -28.73 -2.19 -37.41
N LYS A 694 -28.34 -1.27 -38.28
CA LYS A 694 -27.26 -0.31 -38.01
C LYS A 694 -27.61 0.58 -36.83
N GLN A 695 -28.84 1.09 -36.74
CA GLN A 695 -29.31 1.91 -35.64
C GLN A 695 -29.30 1.15 -34.30
N THR A 696 -29.80 -0.10 -34.31
CA THR A 696 -29.76 -0.99 -33.14
C THR A 696 -28.34 -1.22 -32.67
N THR A 697 -27.39 -1.54 -33.56
CA THR A 697 -25.99 -1.77 -33.21
C THR A 697 -25.31 -0.51 -32.69
N ARG A 698 -25.63 0.69 -33.22
CA ARG A 698 -25.14 1.96 -32.67
C ARG A 698 -25.64 2.18 -31.24
N SER A 699 -26.90 1.90 -30.97
CA SER A 699 -27.49 1.99 -29.63
C SER A 699 -26.83 1.06 -28.65
N VAL A 700 -26.56 -0.20 -29.01
CA VAL A 700 -25.87 -1.17 -28.17
C VAL A 700 -24.40 -0.74 -27.92
N LEU A 701 -23.71 -0.29 -28.97
CA LEU A 701 -22.34 0.24 -28.81
C LEU A 701 -22.30 1.43 -27.84
N ALA A 702 -23.20 2.42 -27.99
CA ALA A 702 -23.25 3.58 -27.13
C ALA A 702 -23.48 3.19 -25.66
N TYR A 703 -24.46 2.32 -25.43
CA TYR A 703 -24.80 1.82 -24.10
C TYR A 703 -23.65 1.02 -23.48
N VAL A 704 -23.06 0.07 -24.19
CA VAL A 704 -21.96 -0.78 -23.70
C VAL A 704 -20.74 0.07 -23.37
N PHE A 705 -20.38 1.06 -24.22
CA PHE A 705 -19.24 1.94 -23.91
C PHE A 705 -19.51 2.87 -22.73
N ASP A 706 -20.72 3.45 -22.61
CA ASP A 706 -21.08 4.27 -21.45
C ASP A 706 -20.94 3.48 -20.15
N MET A 707 -21.57 2.29 -20.05
CA MET A 707 -21.49 1.46 -18.86
C MET A 707 -20.06 0.98 -18.57
N THR A 708 -19.30 0.65 -19.61
CA THR A 708 -17.88 0.23 -19.47
C THR A 708 -17.02 1.36 -18.93
N MET A 709 -17.18 2.59 -19.48
CA MET A 709 -16.41 3.74 -18.98
C MET A 709 -16.75 4.05 -17.52
N ARG A 710 -18.02 3.95 -17.12
CA ARG A 710 -18.44 4.16 -15.72
C ARG A 710 -17.81 3.13 -14.78
N MET A 711 -17.78 1.84 -15.14
CA MET A 711 -17.12 0.80 -14.33
C MET A 711 -15.61 1.01 -14.25
N LEU A 712 -14.97 1.45 -15.32
CA LEU A 712 -13.52 1.64 -15.39
C LEU A 712 -13.07 2.94 -14.72
N HIS A 713 -13.97 3.94 -14.57
CA HIS A 713 -13.64 5.27 -14.07
C HIS A 713 -12.93 5.28 -12.70
N PRO A 714 -13.32 4.52 -11.69
CA PRO A 714 -12.59 4.48 -10.42
C PRO A 714 -11.15 4.00 -10.55
N PHE A 715 -10.86 3.18 -11.55
CA PHE A 715 -9.53 2.62 -11.82
C PHE A 715 -8.67 3.56 -12.69
N MET A 716 -9.27 4.15 -13.73
CA MET A 716 -8.59 4.94 -14.76
C MET A 716 -9.37 6.24 -15.05
N PRO A 717 -9.37 7.19 -14.08
CA PRO A 717 -10.28 8.33 -14.12
C PRO A 717 -10.05 9.30 -15.28
N PHE A 718 -8.82 9.50 -15.73
CA PHE A 718 -8.52 10.50 -16.74
C PHE A 718 -8.97 10.09 -18.13
N ILE A 719 -8.58 8.88 -18.57
CA ILE A 719 -8.94 8.36 -19.89
C ILE A 719 -10.45 8.17 -20.02
N THR A 720 -11.09 7.69 -18.96
CA THR A 720 -12.54 7.44 -18.97
C THR A 720 -13.34 8.74 -19.01
N GLU A 721 -12.94 9.77 -18.28
CA GLU A 721 -13.57 11.10 -18.37
C GLU A 721 -13.41 11.68 -19.79
N GLU A 722 -12.19 11.61 -20.37
CA GLU A 722 -11.93 12.15 -21.72
C GLU A 722 -12.78 11.46 -22.79
N ILE A 723 -12.91 10.13 -22.70
CA ILE A 723 -13.73 9.35 -23.64
C ILE A 723 -15.21 9.63 -23.41
N TRP A 724 -15.67 9.60 -22.16
CA TRP A 724 -17.06 9.74 -21.79
C TRP A 724 -17.66 11.11 -22.19
N GLN A 725 -16.86 12.19 -22.08
CA GLN A 725 -17.24 13.52 -22.54
C GLN A 725 -17.52 13.61 -24.04
N LYS A 726 -17.11 12.61 -24.82
CA LYS A 726 -17.32 12.51 -26.27
C LYS A 726 -18.35 11.46 -26.68
N LEU A 727 -18.65 10.53 -25.79
CA LEU A 727 -19.73 9.55 -26.00
C LEU A 727 -21.10 10.22 -25.88
N PRO A 728 -22.15 9.66 -26.49
CA PRO A 728 -23.53 10.03 -26.19
C PRO A 728 -23.79 9.76 -24.68
N HIS A 729 -23.95 10.82 -23.90
CA HIS A 729 -24.12 10.71 -22.45
C HIS A 729 -25.07 11.77 -21.90
N ASN A 730 -25.50 11.60 -20.66
CA ASN A 730 -26.26 12.57 -19.89
C ASN A 730 -25.51 12.90 -18.58
N GLY A 731 -25.34 14.19 -18.28
CA GLY A 731 -24.65 14.68 -17.09
C GLY A 731 -23.39 15.49 -17.42
N GLU A 732 -22.79 16.10 -16.38
CA GLU A 732 -21.64 17.02 -16.52
C GLU A 732 -20.28 16.31 -16.47
N SER A 733 -20.18 15.25 -15.68
CA SER A 733 -18.96 14.49 -15.49
C SER A 733 -19.28 13.04 -15.13
N ILE A 734 -18.48 12.10 -15.65
CA ILE A 734 -18.55 10.69 -15.28
C ILE A 734 -18.34 10.48 -13.78
N THR A 735 -17.59 11.36 -13.12
CA THR A 735 -17.31 11.33 -11.66
C THR A 735 -18.59 11.34 -10.82
N VAL A 736 -19.65 11.98 -11.31
CA VAL A 736 -20.97 12.09 -10.64
C VAL A 736 -22.09 11.36 -11.39
N ALA A 737 -21.77 10.63 -12.46
CA ALA A 737 -22.69 9.76 -13.14
C ALA A 737 -23.05 8.54 -12.26
N SER A 738 -24.24 7.96 -12.47
CA SER A 738 -24.69 6.79 -11.70
C SER A 738 -23.82 5.57 -11.96
N TRP A 739 -23.50 4.80 -10.92
CA TRP A 739 -22.85 3.49 -11.05
C TRP A 739 -23.74 2.56 -11.89
N PRO A 740 -23.16 1.76 -12.80
CA PRO A 740 -23.94 0.81 -13.61
C PRO A 740 -24.67 -0.21 -12.75
N GLU A 741 -25.94 -0.47 -13.11
CA GLU A 741 -26.77 -1.49 -12.46
C GLU A 741 -27.08 -2.61 -13.45
N VAL A 742 -27.25 -3.83 -12.91
CA VAL A 742 -27.63 -5.00 -13.70
C VAL A 742 -29.03 -4.82 -14.25
N ASN A 743 -29.17 -4.88 -15.57
CA ASN A 743 -30.48 -4.87 -16.22
C ASN A 743 -30.89 -6.30 -16.59
N VAL A 744 -31.79 -6.89 -15.82
CA VAL A 744 -32.26 -8.28 -16.01
C VAL A 744 -32.88 -8.56 -17.37
N GLN A 745 -33.34 -7.53 -18.11
CA GLN A 745 -33.93 -7.68 -19.44
C GLN A 745 -32.88 -8.09 -20.50
N PHE A 746 -31.60 -7.81 -20.23
CA PHE A 746 -30.49 -8.14 -21.12
C PHE A 746 -29.71 -9.40 -20.68
N HIS A 747 -30.36 -10.28 -19.91
CA HIS A 747 -29.74 -11.55 -19.52
C HIS A 747 -30.24 -12.66 -20.41
N ASP A 748 -29.45 -13.11 -21.36
CA ASP A 748 -29.72 -14.16 -22.31
C ASP A 748 -28.67 -15.29 -22.26
N GLU A 749 -28.95 -16.31 -21.47
CA GLU A 749 -28.05 -17.46 -21.32
C GLU A 749 -27.91 -18.26 -22.62
N GLN A 750 -28.95 -18.29 -23.44
CA GLN A 750 -28.94 -19.03 -24.70
C GLN A 750 -28.00 -18.34 -25.69
N ALA A 751 -28.13 -17.03 -25.87
CA ALA A 751 -27.24 -16.24 -26.70
C ALA A 751 -25.76 -16.36 -26.23
N ALA A 752 -25.52 -16.40 -24.91
CA ALA A 752 -24.18 -16.62 -24.38
C ALA A 752 -23.61 -18.00 -24.75
N LYS A 753 -24.42 -19.05 -24.74
CA LYS A 753 -24.00 -20.42 -25.15
C LYS A 753 -23.73 -20.50 -26.64
N GLU A 754 -24.59 -19.94 -27.46
CA GLU A 754 -24.47 -19.90 -28.94
C GLU A 754 -23.19 -19.14 -29.34
N MET A 755 -23.00 -17.93 -28.80
CA MET A 755 -21.80 -17.14 -29.05
C MET A 755 -20.52 -17.86 -28.59
N LYS A 756 -20.54 -18.54 -27.45
CA LYS A 756 -19.39 -19.31 -26.97
C LYS A 756 -19.03 -20.43 -27.96
N ARG A 757 -20.03 -21.09 -28.57
CA ARG A 757 -19.84 -22.12 -29.61
C ARG A 757 -19.27 -21.50 -30.88
N LEU A 758 -19.85 -20.42 -31.36
CA LEU A 758 -19.41 -19.69 -32.54
C LEU A 758 -17.93 -19.25 -32.42
N VAL A 759 -17.58 -18.63 -31.29
CA VAL A 759 -16.20 -18.22 -31.00
C VAL A 759 -15.25 -19.42 -30.92
N ALA A 760 -15.68 -20.55 -30.34
CA ALA A 760 -14.87 -21.76 -30.26
C ALA A 760 -14.60 -22.33 -31.67
N ILE A 761 -15.61 -22.37 -32.57
CA ILE A 761 -15.47 -22.80 -33.97
C ILE A 761 -14.45 -21.90 -34.70
N ILE A 762 -14.61 -20.55 -34.59
CA ILE A 762 -13.71 -19.62 -35.27
C ILE A 762 -12.27 -19.79 -34.75
N LYS A 763 -12.09 -19.98 -33.43
CA LYS A 763 -10.77 -20.26 -32.84
C LYS A 763 -10.21 -21.59 -33.34
N ALA A 764 -11.01 -22.63 -33.43
CA ALA A 764 -10.62 -23.93 -33.98
C ALA A 764 -10.12 -23.83 -35.44
N VAL A 765 -10.85 -23.12 -36.29
CA VAL A 765 -10.45 -22.85 -37.66
C VAL A 765 -9.12 -22.10 -37.73
N ARG A 766 -8.94 -21.06 -36.90
CA ARG A 766 -7.68 -20.27 -36.82
C ARG A 766 -6.51 -21.14 -36.37
N ASN A 767 -6.71 -22.02 -35.40
CA ASN A 767 -5.67 -22.95 -34.92
C ASN A 767 -5.29 -23.96 -36.01
N ILE A 768 -6.27 -24.59 -36.68
CA ILE A 768 -5.99 -25.51 -37.79
C ILE A 768 -5.23 -24.78 -38.90
N ARG A 769 -5.63 -23.56 -39.29
CA ARG A 769 -4.90 -22.77 -40.28
C ARG A 769 -3.44 -22.51 -39.85
N ALA A 770 -3.19 -22.22 -38.57
CA ALA A 770 -1.85 -22.02 -38.06
C ALA A 770 -1.01 -23.31 -38.08
N GLU A 771 -1.62 -24.46 -37.79
CA GLU A 771 -0.97 -25.77 -37.86
C GLU A 771 -0.54 -26.15 -39.28
N VAL A 772 -1.31 -25.73 -40.29
CA VAL A 772 -1.02 -26.00 -41.72
C VAL A 772 -0.39 -24.81 -42.45
N ASP A 773 0.10 -23.80 -41.71
CA ASP A 773 0.74 -22.57 -42.21
C ASP A 773 -0.10 -21.86 -43.32
N THR A 774 -1.41 -21.88 -43.17
CA THR A 774 -2.35 -21.26 -44.11
C THR A 774 -2.75 -19.86 -43.61
N PRO A 775 -2.42 -18.77 -44.33
CA PRO A 775 -2.74 -17.42 -43.91
C PRO A 775 -4.26 -17.19 -44.00
N MET A 776 -4.77 -16.25 -43.16
CA MET A 776 -6.20 -15.93 -43.11
C MET A 776 -6.77 -15.37 -44.42
N SER A 777 -5.93 -14.78 -45.29
CA SER A 777 -6.32 -14.27 -46.61
C SER A 777 -6.60 -15.36 -47.64
N LYS A 778 -6.14 -16.60 -47.43
CA LYS A 778 -6.39 -17.73 -48.32
C LYS A 778 -7.78 -18.30 -48.01
N GLU A 779 -8.60 -18.48 -49.01
CA GLU A 779 -9.92 -19.11 -48.87
C GLU A 779 -9.76 -20.61 -48.54
N ILE A 780 -10.73 -21.16 -47.79
CA ILE A 780 -10.78 -22.58 -47.38
C ILE A 780 -12.13 -23.20 -47.68
N HIS A 781 -12.18 -24.49 -47.82
CA HIS A 781 -13.42 -25.26 -47.70
C HIS A 781 -13.60 -25.57 -46.21
N LEU A 782 -14.66 -25.03 -45.59
CA LEU A 782 -15.00 -25.21 -44.18
C LEU A 782 -16.23 -26.08 -44.06
N MET A 783 -16.08 -27.21 -43.34
CA MET A 783 -17.22 -28.09 -43.05
C MET A 783 -17.45 -28.11 -41.52
N ILE A 784 -18.68 -27.92 -41.09
CA ILE A 784 -19.07 -27.93 -39.67
C ILE A 784 -20.16 -28.98 -39.49
N GLN A 785 -19.83 -30.08 -38.84
CA GLN A 785 -20.81 -31.11 -38.51
C GLN A 785 -21.40 -30.82 -37.12
N ALA A 786 -22.66 -30.39 -37.10
CA ALA A 786 -23.39 -30.10 -35.85
C ALA A 786 -23.88 -31.40 -35.19
N GLU A 787 -23.92 -31.44 -33.87
CA GLU A 787 -24.40 -32.60 -33.10
C GLU A 787 -25.91 -32.79 -33.22
N THR A 788 -26.67 -31.72 -33.47
CA THR A 788 -28.15 -31.72 -33.56
C THR A 788 -28.67 -30.75 -34.62
N ASP A 789 -29.87 -31.00 -35.13
CA ASP A 789 -30.54 -30.11 -36.08
C ASP A 789 -30.75 -28.70 -35.51
N ALA A 790 -30.95 -28.55 -34.18
CA ALA A 790 -31.07 -27.27 -33.55
C ALA A 790 -29.77 -26.45 -33.64
N ILE A 791 -28.60 -27.09 -33.35
CA ILE A 791 -27.30 -26.46 -33.49
C ILE A 791 -26.98 -26.13 -34.94
N GLN A 792 -27.42 -26.98 -35.88
CA GLN A 792 -27.28 -26.70 -37.32
C GLN A 792 -28.05 -25.42 -37.69
N ALA A 793 -29.30 -25.27 -37.24
CA ALA A 793 -30.08 -24.09 -37.49
C ALA A 793 -29.44 -22.84 -36.88
N GLU A 794 -28.99 -22.90 -35.60
CA GLU A 794 -28.26 -21.82 -34.95
C GLU A 794 -27.02 -21.37 -35.77
N LEU A 795 -26.22 -22.30 -36.27
CA LEU A 795 -25.01 -21.98 -37.02
C LEU A 795 -25.34 -21.45 -38.43
N GLU A 796 -26.47 -21.86 -39.03
CA GLU A 796 -26.94 -21.31 -40.28
C GLU A 796 -27.44 -19.86 -40.14
N ASP A 797 -28.12 -19.53 -39.03
CA ASP A 797 -28.53 -18.16 -38.70
C ASP A 797 -27.30 -17.25 -38.56
N GLU A 798 -26.19 -17.77 -38.05
CA GLU A 798 -24.91 -17.04 -37.79
C GLU A 798 -23.89 -17.24 -38.92
N ARG A 799 -24.30 -17.76 -40.08
CA ARG A 799 -23.46 -18.03 -41.26
C ARG A 799 -22.59 -16.83 -41.65
N LEU A 800 -23.10 -15.61 -41.59
CA LEU A 800 -22.35 -14.39 -41.93
C LEU A 800 -21.13 -14.15 -41.07
N TYR A 801 -21.18 -14.48 -39.77
CA TYR A 801 -19.97 -14.39 -38.91
C TYR A 801 -18.96 -15.45 -39.26
N LEU A 802 -19.39 -16.69 -39.55
CA LEU A 802 -18.48 -17.74 -39.98
C LEU A 802 -17.77 -17.39 -41.31
N GLU A 803 -18.52 -16.86 -42.28
CA GLU A 803 -17.96 -16.38 -43.55
C GLU A 803 -16.96 -15.25 -43.34
N ARG A 804 -17.28 -14.27 -42.50
CA ARG A 804 -16.42 -13.12 -42.22
C ARG A 804 -15.14 -13.49 -41.51
N PHE A 805 -15.21 -14.37 -40.49
CA PHE A 805 -14.08 -14.66 -39.62
C PHE A 805 -13.23 -15.87 -40.03
N CYS A 806 -13.79 -16.77 -40.86
CA CYS A 806 -13.09 -17.96 -41.34
C CYS A 806 -12.65 -17.87 -42.81
N ASN A 807 -13.20 -16.91 -43.59
CA ASN A 807 -12.92 -16.71 -45.02
C ASN A 807 -13.06 -18.00 -45.83
N PRO A 808 -14.23 -18.67 -45.86
CA PRO A 808 -14.43 -19.87 -46.63
C PRO A 808 -14.74 -19.56 -48.10
N SER A 809 -14.17 -20.34 -49.04
CA SER A 809 -14.69 -20.42 -50.44
C SER A 809 -15.95 -21.25 -50.54
N GLN A 810 -16.13 -22.18 -49.59
CA GLN A 810 -17.32 -23.02 -49.45
C GLN A 810 -17.52 -23.26 -47.94
N LEU A 811 -18.78 -23.13 -47.47
CA LEU A 811 -19.17 -23.41 -46.09
C LEU A 811 -20.31 -24.42 -46.07
N ASP A 812 -20.05 -25.61 -45.55
CA ASP A 812 -21.05 -26.67 -45.41
C ASP A 812 -21.38 -26.85 -43.92
N ILE A 813 -22.63 -26.71 -43.54
CA ILE A 813 -23.12 -26.89 -42.15
C ILE A 813 -24.17 -28.00 -42.19
N GLY A 814 -24.04 -29.04 -41.42
CA GLY A 814 -24.99 -30.14 -41.38
C GLY A 814 -24.78 -31.12 -40.25
N THR A 815 -25.76 -31.98 -39.96
CA THR A 815 -25.67 -33.03 -38.95
C THR A 815 -25.05 -34.33 -39.47
N ASN A 816 -25.00 -34.48 -40.79
CA ASN A 816 -24.39 -35.66 -41.45
C ASN A 816 -23.72 -35.22 -42.73
N LEU A 817 -22.45 -34.85 -42.68
CA LEU A 817 -21.65 -34.38 -43.80
C LEU A 817 -20.73 -35.53 -44.29
N ASP A 818 -20.50 -35.56 -45.60
CA ASP A 818 -19.53 -36.49 -46.24
C ASP A 818 -18.13 -35.89 -46.07
N ILE A 819 -17.42 -36.28 -45.02
CA ILE A 819 -16.12 -35.71 -44.65
C ILE A 819 -15.00 -36.43 -45.46
N PRO A 820 -14.17 -35.69 -46.20
CA PRO A 820 -13.01 -36.28 -46.89
C PRO A 820 -12.02 -36.98 -45.94
N GLU A 821 -11.45 -38.06 -46.34
CA GLU A 821 -10.42 -38.80 -45.53
C GLU A 821 -9.24 -37.92 -45.17
N GLN A 822 -8.82 -37.01 -46.05
CA GLN A 822 -7.76 -36.05 -45.80
C GLN A 822 -8.31 -34.69 -45.35
N ALA A 823 -8.79 -34.56 -44.12
CA ALA A 823 -9.25 -33.34 -43.53
C ALA A 823 -8.66 -33.16 -42.11
N MET A 824 -8.23 -31.94 -41.81
CA MET A 824 -7.92 -31.57 -40.39
C MET A 824 -9.21 -31.38 -39.65
N SER A 825 -9.24 -31.79 -38.40
CA SER A 825 -10.45 -31.64 -37.55
C SER A 825 -10.18 -31.08 -36.19
N ALA A 826 -11.19 -30.41 -35.60
CA ALA A 826 -11.20 -30.00 -34.21
C ALA A 826 -12.59 -30.19 -33.62
N VAL A 827 -12.66 -30.71 -32.43
CA VAL A 827 -13.89 -30.90 -31.69
C VAL A 827 -14.17 -29.66 -30.83
N VAL A 828 -15.35 -29.11 -30.92
CA VAL A 828 -15.86 -28.06 -30.05
C VAL A 828 -17.18 -28.50 -29.42
N THR A 829 -17.66 -27.80 -28.37
CA THR A 829 -18.93 -28.15 -27.72
C THR A 829 -20.09 -28.04 -28.72
N GLY A 830 -20.71 -29.15 -29.06
CA GLY A 830 -21.89 -29.20 -29.92
C GLY A 830 -21.60 -29.27 -31.43
N ALA A 831 -20.31 -29.29 -31.86
CA ALA A 831 -19.95 -29.40 -33.28
C ALA A 831 -18.54 -29.94 -33.47
N GLN A 832 -18.28 -30.45 -34.69
CA GLN A 832 -16.96 -30.82 -35.14
C GLN A 832 -16.62 -30.04 -36.41
N VAL A 833 -15.46 -29.42 -36.42
CA VAL A 833 -14.96 -28.58 -37.51
C VAL A 833 -14.00 -29.40 -38.37
N TYR A 834 -14.14 -29.31 -39.67
CA TYR A 834 -13.24 -30.00 -40.62
C TYR A 834 -12.75 -29.02 -41.69
N LEU A 835 -11.49 -29.09 -42.01
CA LEU A 835 -10.84 -28.40 -43.12
C LEU A 835 -10.21 -29.44 -44.04
N PRO A 836 -10.81 -29.74 -45.21
CA PRO A 836 -10.20 -30.54 -46.24
C PRO A 836 -8.84 -29.98 -46.66
N LEU A 837 -7.84 -30.80 -46.74
CA LEU A 837 -6.45 -30.39 -47.06
C LEU A 837 -6.25 -30.20 -48.57
N GLU A 838 -7.18 -30.67 -49.41
CA GLU A 838 -7.14 -30.49 -50.84
C GLU A 838 -7.13 -29.02 -51.24
N GLY A 839 -6.13 -28.60 -52.00
CA GLY A 839 -5.95 -27.19 -52.37
C GLY A 839 -5.39 -26.27 -51.26
N LEU A 840 -5.33 -26.70 -49.97
CA LEU A 840 -4.74 -25.92 -48.87
C LEU A 840 -3.24 -26.13 -48.73
N ILE A 841 -2.80 -27.35 -48.91
CA ILE A 841 -1.38 -27.74 -48.80
C ILE A 841 -0.93 -28.26 -50.19
N ASP A 842 0.21 -27.79 -50.64
CA ASP A 842 0.96 -28.47 -51.69
C ASP A 842 1.62 -29.69 -51.04
N PHE A 843 0.95 -30.83 -51.08
CA PHE A 843 1.37 -32.06 -50.41
C PHE A 843 2.84 -32.39 -50.69
N ASP A 844 3.28 -32.25 -51.95
CA ASP A 844 4.66 -32.56 -52.34
C ASP A 844 5.65 -31.59 -51.66
N LYS A 845 5.34 -30.32 -51.60
CA LYS A 845 6.17 -29.32 -50.92
C LYS A 845 6.14 -29.49 -49.40
N GLU A 846 4.97 -29.78 -48.81
CA GLU A 846 4.86 -29.94 -47.38
C GLU A 846 5.54 -31.24 -46.91
N ILE A 847 5.39 -32.33 -47.62
CA ILE A 847 6.12 -33.57 -47.38
C ILE A 847 7.63 -33.30 -47.46
N ALA A 848 8.11 -32.61 -48.51
CA ALA A 848 9.53 -32.26 -48.64
C ALA A 848 10.02 -31.33 -47.49
N ARG A 849 9.18 -30.41 -47.00
CA ARG A 849 9.46 -29.56 -45.86
C ARG A 849 9.58 -30.36 -44.57
N LEU A 850 8.61 -31.21 -44.29
CA LEU A 850 8.58 -32.08 -43.13
C LEU A 850 9.70 -33.13 -43.12
N GLU A 851 10.04 -33.67 -44.27
CA GLU A 851 11.21 -34.56 -44.40
C GLU A 851 12.50 -33.84 -44.04
N LYS A 852 12.67 -32.61 -44.48
CA LYS A 852 13.83 -31.77 -44.13
C LYS A 852 13.82 -31.38 -42.65
N GLU A 853 12.67 -31.13 -42.11
CA GLU A 853 12.50 -30.85 -40.68
C GLU A 853 12.78 -32.09 -39.82
N LEU A 854 12.32 -33.26 -40.25
CA LEU A 854 12.62 -34.54 -39.60
C LEU A 854 14.13 -34.82 -39.59
N GLU A 855 14.79 -34.57 -40.73
CA GLU A 855 16.25 -34.71 -40.81
C GLU A 855 16.98 -33.79 -39.86
N LYS A 856 16.50 -32.54 -39.71
CA LYS A 856 17.02 -31.58 -38.74
C LYS A 856 16.88 -32.07 -37.31
N TRP A 857 15.68 -32.48 -36.92
CA TRP A 857 15.45 -32.94 -35.54
C TRP A 857 16.17 -34.27 -35.27
N THR A 858 16.27 -35.17 -36.23
CA THR A 858 17.06 -36.39 -36.11
C THR A 858 18.53 -36.08 -35.81
N LYS A 859 19.14 -35.14 -36.56
CA LYS A 859 20.52 -34.67 -36.28
C LYS A 859 20.68 -34.03 -34.90
N GLU A 860 19.71 -33.25 -34.47
CA GLU A 860 19.76 -32.61 -33.17
C GLU A 860 19.62 -33.63 -32.02
N VAL A 861 18.73 -34.62 -32.14
CA VAL A 861 18.60 -35.76 -31.22
C VAL A 861 19.92 -36.53 -31.13
N GLU A 862 20.48 -36.93 -32.28
CA GLU A 862 21.76 -37.63 -32.31
C GLU A 862 22.89 -36.83 -31.69
N ARG A 863 22.94 -35.52 -31.91
CA ARG A 863 23.95 -34.62 -31.33
C ARG A 863 23.85 -34.58 -29.80
N VAL A 864 22.63 -34.46 -29.27
CA VAL A 864 22.42 -34.39 -27.81
C VAL A 864 22.67 -35.77 -27.18
N GLN A 865 22.21 -36.85 -27.78
CA GLN A 865 22.47 -38.21 -27.32
C GLN A 865 23.96 -38.56 -27.32
N LYS A 866 24.70 -38.16 -28.37
CA LYS A 866 26.16 -38.30 -28.42
C LYS A 866 26.87 -37.52 -27.33
N LYS A 867 26.33 -36.33 -26.97
CA LYS A 867 26.86 -35.52 -25.88
C LYS A 867 26.58 -36.14 -24.52
N LEU A 868 25.36 -36.65 -24.31
CA LEU A 868 24.94 -37.33 -23.07
C LEU A 868 25.59 -38.73 -22.91
N SER A 869 25.94 -39.42 -23.98
CA SER A 869 26.70 -40.68 -23.92
C SER A 869 28.18 -40.51 -23.62
N ASN A 870 28.71 -39.31 -23.73
CA ASN A 870 30.11 -39.04 -23.42
C ASN A 870 30.31 -38.98 -21.89
N LYS A 871 30.86 -40.04 -21.31
CA LYS A 871 31.15 -40.14 -19.87
C LYS A 871 31.97 -38.96 -19.34
N GLY A 872 32.92 -38.43 -20.11
CA GLY A 872 33.74 -37.30 -19.72
C GLY A 872 32.97 -35.99 -19.61
N PHE A 873 31.86 -35.87 -20.34
CA PHE A 873 30.93 -34.70 -20.17
C PHE A 873 30.03 -34.90 -18.97
N VAL A 874 29.38 -36.06 -18.86
CA VAL A 874 28.41 -36.33 -17.78
C VAL A 874 29.02 -36.32 -16.39
N GLU A 875 30.26 -36.79 -16.25
CA GLU A 875 30.98 -36.87 -14.99
C GLU A 875 31.69 -35.54 -14.58
N LYS A 876 31.99 -34.64 -15.53
CA LYS A 876 32.77 -33.42 -15.26
C LYS A 876 31.98 -32.12 -15.37
N ALA A 877 30.82 -32.13 -16.06
CA ALA A 877 29.99 -30.94 -16.16
C ALA A 877 29.14 -30.76 -14.91
N PRO A 878 28.78 -29.50 -14.51
CA PRO A 878 27.83 -29.23 -13.45
C PRO A 878 26.49 -29.94 -13.72
N GLU A 879 25.88 -30.51 -12.69
CA GLU A 879 24.63 -31.27 -12.76
C GLU A 879 23.50 -30.52 -13.50
N ALA A 880 23.38 -29.21 -13.23
CA ALA A 880 22.41 -28.34 -13.92
C ALA A 880 22.63 -28.24 -15.44
N VAL A 881 23.85 -28.38 -15.91
CA VAL A 881 24.18 -28.37 -17.35
C VAL A 881 23.83 -29.70 -18.00
N VAL A 882 24.05 -30.81 -17.30
CA VAL A 882 23.71 -32.16 -17.76
C VAL A 882 22.20 -32.31 -17.84
N GLU A 883 21.46 -31.79 -16.80
CA GLU A 883 20.00 -31.84 -16.78
C GLU A 883 19.37 -30.98 -17.88
N LYS A 884 19.96 -29.83 -18.18
CA LYS A 884 19.52 -28.98 -19.29
C LYS A 884 19.68 -29.69 -20.67
N GLU A 885 20.72 -30.49 -20.83
CA GLU A 885 20.90 -31.31 -22.07
C GLU A 885 19.92 -32.49 -22.11
N ARG A 886 19.57 -33.13 -20.98
CA ARG A 886 18.52 -34.15 -20.91
C ARG A 886 17.15 -33.58 -21.27
N GLN A 887 16.82 -32.40 -20.76
CA GLN A 887 15.57 -31.75 -21.12
C GLN A 887 15.51 -31.44 -22.62
N LYS A 888 16.60 -31.00 -23.24
CA LYS A 888 16.67 -30.83 -24.70
C LYS A 888 16.48 -32.13 -25.47
N GLU A 889 16.99 -33.24 -24.96
CA GLU A 889 16.78 -34.57 -25.60
C GLU A 889 15.29 -34.88 -25.62
N ILE A 890 14.59 -34.74 -24.49
CA ILE A 890 13.15 -34.97 -24.38
C ILE A 890 12.38 -34.08 -25.36
N ASP A 891 12.70 -32.80 -25.39
CA ASP A 891 12.05 -31.80 -26.25
C ASP A 891 12.27 -32.11 -27.76
N TYR A 892 13.47 -32.55 -28.12
CA TYR A 892 13.79 -32.85 -29.52
C TYR A 892 13.21 -34.18 -29.96
N LEU A 893 13.15 -35.20 -29.11
CA LEU A 893 12.45 -36.46 -29.36
C LEU A 893 10.95 -36.25 -29.55
N ASP A 894 10.31 -35.39 -28.73
CA ASP A 894 8.89 -35.06 -28.90
C ASP A 894 8.63 -34.36 -30.25
N LYS A 895 9.49 -33.40 -30.62
CA LYS A 895 9.41 -32.72 -31.92
C LYS A 895 9.62 -33.70 -33.10
N GLN A 896 10.61 -34.57 -33.02
CA GLN A 896 10.87 -35.60 -34.02
C GLN A 896 9.65 -36.51 -34.20
N ARG A 897 9.07 -36.99 -33.06
CA ARG A 897 7.87 -37.84 -33.08
C ARG A 897 6.68 -37.15 -33.75
N LYS A 898 6.39 -35.91 -33.37
CA LYS A 898 5.30 -35.09 -33.94
C LYS A 898 5.45 -34.91 -35.45
N VAL A 899 6.68 -34.64 -35.93
CA VAL A 899 6.96 -34.51 -37.36
C VAL A 899 6.81 -35.86 -38.08
N GLN A 900 7.19 -36.96 -37.45
CA GLN A 900 7.01 -38.31 -38.02
C GLN A 900 5.54 -38.70 -38.14
N GLU A 901 4.75 -38.45 -37.08
CA GLU A 901 3.30 -38.69 -37.06
C GLU A 901 2.63 -37.88 -38.18
N ARG A 902 2.99 -36.61 -38.32
CA ARG A 902 2.46 -35.74 -39.37
C ARG A 902 2.83 -36.16 -40.77
N LEU A 903 4.08 -36.60 -40.98
CA LEU A 903 4.52 -37.19 -42.27
C LEU A 903 3.76 -38.47 -42.60
N ALA A 904 3.48 -39.30 -41.61
CA ALA A 904 2.72 -40.54 -41.82
C ALA A 904 1.27 -40.23 -42.24
N GLU A 905 0.63 -39.26 -41.60
CA GLU A 905 -0.73 -38.79 -41.95
C GLU A 905 -0.81 -38.24 -43.39
N LEU A 906 0.19 -37.42 -43.80
CA LEU A 906 0.19 -36.85 -45.16
C LEU A 906 0.56 -37.83 -46.27
N LYS A 907 1.22 -38.96 -45.95
CA LYS A 907 1.61 -40.03 -46.91
C LYS A 907 0.58 -41.16 -46.95
N ALA A 908 -0.32 -41.24 -45.98
CA ALA A 908 -1.42 -42.21 -45.99
C ALA A 908 -2.52 -41.75 -46.94
#